data_9098af6ae6de442c1f77aaa74ef16cb3
#
_entry.id   9098af6ae6de442c1f77aaa74ef16cb3
#
_cell.length_a   1.000
_cell.length_b   1.000
_cell.length_c   1.000
_cell.angle_alpha   90.00
_cell.angle_beta   90.00
_cell.angle_gamma   90.00
#
_symmetry.space_group_name_H-M   'P 1'
#
loop_
_entity.id
_entity.type
_entity.pdbx_description
1 polymer ?
#
loop_
_entity_poly.entity_id
_entity_poly.type
_entity_poly.pdbx_seq_one_letter_code
_entity_poly.pdbx_strand_id
1 'polypeptide(L)'
;MAPDPEKPTAADKGKGKAVDETKSDKPVANGKKEDGKIIDSAEELSEEDQQLKNELEMLVERLTESDASLYKPALEAMKTSIKTSTSSMTAVPKPLKFLRPHYETLTKLQEDWPEGDDKTSLADVLSVIGMTFSDDERQDTLKYRLLAPSSDIISWGHEYSRHLALEIGEVYGKRIVADEDTKDLVDLALILVPTFLQSNGEADAVDLMSELEIIEQLPNYVDENTYARVCLYMVSMVNLLTYPDNELFLKTAHDIYITYKQYTQAMVLAIRLNDIDLIKADFDKAQDPALKKQLGFLVARQRIMLELPDEIVGDDQELQDSLTNIKLSEHFKSLGKELNILEPKTTEDIYKSHLESSRVAGMTNLDSARHNLAAAFVNGFVNAGFGNDKMMLVEEDKESWVWKTKGDGMMSTVASLGTLLQWDVENALDKIDKYTYAPEPEIMAGAMLAIGITNTGVRLDSEPALALLGDNDKLRNPDTNPLVTTACLMGLGLSYAGSNKEDLLEILLPIITDSSVEMRISAMAALSCGLIFVGSSNPEVSEAIVTTLLDDERRDQLTSKWTRFMALGLGLLFFGRQEEVDVILETLKAVDHPMSKPTAVLAEICAWAGTGAVLKIQELLHICNEHMEEAEEKKGDELTQAYAVLGIALVAMGEDVGQEMVLRHFGHLMHYGEPNIRRAVPLALGLISPSNPQMKIYDTLSRYSHDNDSDVAINAIFAMGLLGAGTNNARLAQLLRQLASFYHRDQESLFMVRIAQGDAKSFITSDSHYLLYFLVTAMHPRFLVTLGEDLKPLKVNVRVGQAVDVVGQAGRPKTITGWQTQSTPVVLAYGERAELEDEEYISLNSTLEGLVILKKNPDWEGAK
;
A
#
# COMPACT_ATOMS: atom_id res chain seq x y z
N MET A 1 25.09 -50.25 26.36
CA MET A 1 25.65 -51.17 25.37
C MET A 1 25.36 -50.58 24.01
N ALA A 2 26.38 -49.98 23.41
CA ALA A 2 26.44 -49.62 22.00
C ALA A 2 26.66 -50.88 21.16
N PRO A 3 26.50 -50.86 19.84
CA PRO A 3 27.61 -50.34 19.05
C PRO A 3 27.22 -49.48 17.83
N ASP A 4 28.21 -48.65 17.45
CA ASP A 4 28.36 -48.01 16.13
C ASP A 4 28.47 -49.00 14.97
N PRO A 5 28.13 -48.63 13.76
CA PRO A 5 28.85 -49.10 12.59
C PRO A 5 29.35 -48.01 11.63
N GLU A 6 30.62 -48.01 11.43
CA GLU A 6 31.48 -48.04 10.23
C GLU A 6 31.10 -47.22 9.00
N LYS A 7 32.10 -46.44 8.54
CA LYS A 7 32.29 -45.86 7.21
C LYS A 7 32.57 -46.94 6.14
N PRO A 8 32.26 -46.69 4.90
CA PRO A 8 33.03 -47.21 3.78
C PRO A 8 33.72 -46.13 2.92
N THR A 9 34.81 -46.57 2.39
CA THR A 9 35.89 -45.99 1.65
C THR A 9 35.58 -45.56 0.20
N ALA A 10 36.48 -44.71 -0.33
CA ALA A 10 36.59 -44.11 -1.62
C ALA A 10 36.88 -45.02 -2.81
N ALA A 11 36.52 -44.50 -3.99
CA ALA A 11 37.22 -44.47 -5.31
C ALA A 11 36.14 -44.20 -6.41
N ASP A 12 36.29 -43.45 -7.47
CA ASP A 12 37.40 -43.12 -8.32
C ASP A 12 37.05 -41.94 -9.26
N LYS A 13 38.06 -41.26 -9.67
CA LYS A 13 38.34 -40.19 -10.61
C LYS A 13 37.39 -39.85 -11.76
N GLY A 14 37.19 -38.50 -11.95
CA GLY A 14 36.82 -37.87 -13.20
C GLY A 14 37.24 -36.41 -13.23
N LYS A 15 38.18 -36.03 -14.06
CA LYS A 15 38.81 -34.71 -14.22
C LYS A 15 37.88 -33.69 -14.81
N GLY A 16 37.74 -32.49 -14.20
CA GLY A 16 37.23 -31.27 -14.80
C GLY A 16 37.84 -30.05 -14.12
N LYS A 17 38.41 -29.15 -14.90
CA LYS A 17 39.26 -28.02 -14.52
C LYS A 17 38.57 -27.03 -13.58
N ALA A 18 39.23 -26.71 -12.47
CA ALA A 18 38.98 -25.58 -11.62
C ALA A 18 39.51 -24.28 -12.30
N VAL A 19 38.71 -23.20 -12.20
CA VAL A 19 39.20 -21.83 -12.31
C VAL A 19 39.05 -21.23 -10.91
N ASP A 20 40.13 -20.68 -10.45
CA ASP A 20 40.42 -20.17 -9.11
C ASP A 20 39.89 -18.73 -9.01
N GLU A 21 39.00 -18.46 -8.04
CA GLU A 21 38.69 -17.13 -7.57
C GLU A 21 38.80 -17.09 -6.04
N THR A 22 39.91 -16.59 -5.59
CA THR A 22 40.07 -16.09 -4.21
C THR A 22 40.81 -14.77 -4.20
N LYS A 23 40.12 -13.74 -3.62
CA LYS A 23 40.72 -12.76 -2.67
C LYS A 23 39.71 -11.65 -2.41
N SER A 24 39.05 -11.70 -1.27
CA SER A 24 39.40 -11.11 0.05
C SER A 24 39.39 -9.58 0.07
N ASP A 25 38.30 -9.08 0.69
CA ASP A 25 38.09 -7.71 1.16
C ASP A 25 39.14 -7.28 2.20
N LYS A 26 39.54 -6.02 2.10
CA LYS A 26 39.95 -5.20 3.25
C LYS A 26 39.54 -3.73 3.02
N PRO A 27 39.10 -3.01 4.07
CA PRO A 27 38.58 -1.67 3.95
C PRO A 27 39.69 -0.62 3.87
N VAL A 28 39.49 0.39 3.02
CA VAL A 28 40.40 1.54 2.93
C VAL A 28 39.75 2.74 3.59
N ALA A 29 40.44 3.29 4.54
CA ALA A 29 40.13 4.47 5.30
C ALA A 29 40.37 5.75 4.50
N ASN A 30 39.61 6.79 4.88
CA ASN A 30 39.73 8.19 4.53
C ASN A 30 41.18 8.69 4.22
N GLY A 31 41.36 9.36 3.10
CA GLY A 31 42.53 10.13 2.76
C GLY A 31 42.16 11.36 1.92
N LYS A 32 42.51 12.48 2.47
CA LYS A 32 42.44 13.89 2.05
C LYS A 32 42.56 14.17 0.55
N LYS A 33 41.77 15.16 0.10
CA LYS A 33 41.97 15.92 -1.14
C LYS A 33 43.38 16.54 -1.19
N GLU A 34 44.10 16.24 -2.26
CA GLU A 34 45.18 17.07 -2.77
C GLU A 34 45.02 17.20 -4.29
N ASP A 35 45.30 18.39 -4.75
CA ASP A 35 45.11 18.86 -6.13
C ASP A 35 45.68 17.96 -7.20
N GLY A 36 44.80 17.60 -8.15
CA GLY A 36 45.10 16.69 -9.23
C GLY A 36 45.90 17.28 -10.35
N LYS A 37 47.03 16.71 -10.59
CA LYS A 37 47.60 16.59 -11.93
C LYS A 37 47.25 15.16 -12.41
N ILE A 38 46.34 15.04 -13.39
CA ILE A 38 46.14 13.81 -14.13
C ILE A 38 47.48 13.62 -14.91
N ILE A 39 48.27 12.66 -14.44
CA ILE A 39 49.42 12.14 -15.18
C ILE A 39 48.82 11.25 -16.26
N ASP A 40 48.80 11.72 -17.50
CA ASP A 40 48.61 10.91 -18.68
C ASP A 40 49.66 9.79 -18.69
N SER A 41 49.27 8.59 -18.25
CA SER A 41 49.97 7.37 -18.61
C SER A 41 49.76 7.21 -20.11
N ALA A 42 50.77 7.38 -20.91
CA ALA A 42 50.74 7.14 -22.34
C ALA A 42 50.45 5.63 -22.57
N GLU A 43 49.18 5.27 -22.62
CA GLU A 43 48.76 4.01 -23.25
C GLU A 43 49.19 4.13 -24.74
N GLU A 44 50.02 3.25 -25.19
CA GLU A 44 50.37 3.15 -26.65
C GLU A 44 49.05 2.98 -27.42
N LEU A 45 48.61 4.08 -28.09
CA LEU A 45 47.42 4.09 -28.95
C LEU A 45 47.60 3.04 -30.04
N SER A 46 46.57 2.29 -30.32
CA SER A 46 46.62 1.39 -31.51
C SER A 46 46.87 2.20 -32.79
N GLU A 47 47.45 1.60 -33.81
CA GLU A 47 47.71 2.29 -35.08
C GLU A 47 46.45 2.90 -35.70
N GLU A 48 45.29 2.25 -35.52
CA GLU A 48 43.97 2.76 -35.95
C GLU A 48 43.55 4.00 -35.12
N ASP A 49 43.79 3.98 -33.83
CA ASP A 49 43.46 5.11 -32.94
C ASP A 49 44.37 6.33 -33.23
N GLN A 50 45.62 6.08 -33.55
CA GLN A 50 46.56 7.15 -33.96
C GLN A 50 46.16 7.76 -35.31
N GLN A 51 45.70 6.96 -36.25
CA GLN A 51 45.17 7.44 -37.53
C GLN A 51 43.92 8.29 -37.35
N LEU A 52 42.95 7.81 -36.55
CA LEU A 52 41.71 8.56 -36.22
C LEU A 52 42.03 9.89 -35.54
N LYS A 53 42.95 9.89 -34.56
CA LYS A 53 43.39 11.12 -33.91
C LYS A 53 43.99 12.11 -34.90
N ASN A 54 44.93 11.69 -35.76
CA ASN A 54 45.57 12.54 -36.75
C ASN A 54 44.54 13.07 -37.76
N GLU A 55 43.57 12.28 -38.15
CA GLU A 55 42.48 12.69 -39.06
C GLU A 55 41.62 13.79 -38.42
N LEU A 56 41.23 13.62 -37.16
CA LEU A 56 40.43 14.60 -36.44
C LEU A 56 41.20 15.93 -36.18
N GLU A 57 42.50 15.85 -35.85
CA GLU A 57 43.38 17.02 -35.76
C GLU A 57 43.46 17.80 -37.02
N MET A 58 43.64 17.10 -38.17
CA MET A 58 43.66 17.72 -39.52
C MET A 58 42.30 18.38 -39.83
N LEU A 59 41.18 17.80 -39.41
CA LEU A 59 39.87 18.41 -39.62
C LEU A 59 39.72 19.70 -38.79
N VAL A 60 40.24 19.74 -37.55
CA VAL A 60 40.29 20.98 -36.74
C VAL A 60 41.15 22.02 -37.40
N GLU A 61 42.33 21.67 -37.94
CA GLU A 61 43.20 22.61 -38.63
C GLU A 61 42.46 23.23 -39.86
N ARG A 62 41.74 22.44 -40.64
CA ARG A 62 40.95 22.95 -41.79
C ARG A 62 39.88 23.96 -41.38
N LEU A 63 39.31 23.85 -40.17
CA LEU A 63 38.36 24.84 -39.65
C LEU A 63 39.00 26.14 -39.24
N THR A 64 40.34 26.17 -38.99
CA THR A 64 41.11 27.37 -38.67
C THR A 64 41.64 28.10 -39.89
N GLU A 65 41.58 27.48 -41.07
CA GLU A 65 42.00 28.10 -42.32
C GLU A 65 41.02 29.21 -42.78
N SER A 66 41.50 30.15 -43.59
CA SER A 66 40.69 31.28 -44.06
C SER A 66 39.76 30.93 -45.25
N ASP A 67 39.82 29.70 -45.78
CA ASP A 67 38.99 29.22 -46.91
C ASP A 67 37.69 28.55 -46.39
N ALA A 68 36.59 29.32 -46.43
CA ALA A 68 35.28 28.84 -46.02
C ALA A 68 34.76 27.62 -46.80
N SER A 69 35.30 27.31 -47.98
CA SER A 69 34.89 26.12 -48.77
C SER A 69 35.27 24.78 -48.07
N LEU A 70 36.20 24.82 -47.13
CA LEU A 70 36.69 23.65 -46.41
C LEU A 70 35.85 23.35 -45.14
N TYR A 71 35.07 24.30 -44.63
CA TYR A 71 34.35 24.19 -43.37
C TYR A 71 33.28 23.12 -43.40
N LYS A 72 32.38 23.17 -44.38
CA LYS A 72 31.28 22.23 -44.51
C LYS A 72 31.74 20.77 -44.62
N PRO A 73 32.68 20.41 -45.54
CA PRO A 73 33.18 19.05 -45.58
C PRO A 73 33.88 18.58 -44.30
N ALA A 74 34.61 19.45 -43.62
CA ALA A 74 35.29 19.13 -42.36
C ALA A 74 34.29 18.86 -41.24
N LEU A 75 33.23 19.67 -41.08
CA LEU A 75 32.19 19.48 -40.11
C LEU A 75 31.36 18.22 -40.38
N GLU A 76 31.02 17.91 -41.66
CA GLU A 76 30.31 16.68 -42.00
C GLU A 76 31.16 15.44 -41.72
N ALA A 77 32.48 15.46 -41.95
CA ALA A 77 33.40 14.38 -41.63
C ALA A 77 33.49 14.16 -40.10
N MET A 78 33.60 15.25 -39.29
CA MET A 78 33.58 15.18 -37.84
C MET A 78 32.27 14.59 -37.32
N LYS A 79 31.11 15.08 -37.79
CA LYS A 79 29.80 14.56 -37.43
C LYS A 79 29.69 13.06 -37.74
N THR A 80 30.13 12.63 -38.90
CA THR A 80 30.10 11.22 -39.32
C THR A 80 30.98 10.37 -38.39
N SER A 81 32.19 10.83 -38.08
CA SER A 81 33.12 10.11 -37.19
C SER A 81 32.55 9.94 -35.78
N ILE A 82 31.92 10.97 -35.23
CA ILE A 82 31.28 10.90 -33.89
C ILE A 82 30.08 9.94 -33.96
N LYS A 83 29.15 10.12 -34.92
CA LYS A 83 27.94 9.32 -35.06
C LYS A 83 28.20 7.82 -35.24
N THR A 84 29.20 7.46 -36.01
CA THR A 84 29.57 6.05 -36.28
C THR A 84 30.16 5.37 -35.04
N SER A 85 30.78 6.11 -34.14
CA SER A 85 31.43 5.58 -32.95
C SER A 85 30.50 5.58 -31.72
N THR A 86 29.38 6.31 -31.73
CA THR A 86 28.43 6.32 -30.63
C THR A 86 27.49 5.11 -30.56
N SER A 87 27.51 4.21 -31.53
CA SER A 87 26.65 3.03 -31.61
C SER A 87 27.03 1.87 -30.66
N SER A 88 28.15 1.96 -29.92
CA SER A 88 28.65 0.89 -29.02
C SER A 88 29.19 1.44 -27.71
N MET A 89 28.32 1.61 -26.69
CA MET A 89 28.67 2.44 -25.52
C MET A 89 28.83 1.67 -24.21
N THR A 90 30.08 1.53 -23.78
CA THR A 90 30.49 1.35 -22.39
C THR A 90 31.61 2.31 -21.94
N ALA A 91 32.07 3.20 -22.84
CA ALA A 91 33.09 4.21 -22.55
C ALA A 91 32.88 5.44 -23.45
N VAL A 92 33.45 6.58 -23.08
CA VAL A 92 33.42 7.81 -23.90
C VAL A 92 33.96 7.50 -25.32
N PRO A 93 33.20 7.81 -26.39
CA PRO A 93 33.63 7.55 -27.78
C PRO A 93 34.99 8.17 -28.08
N LYS A 94 35.84 7.38 -28.71
CA LYS A 94 37.22 7.82 -29.02
C LYS A 94 37.29 9.18 -29.72
N PRO A 95 36.43 9.49 -30.71
CA PRO A 95 36.44 10.79 -31.37
C PRO A 95 36.20 11.96 -30.39
N LEU A 96 35.31 11.80 -29.45
CA LEU A 96 35.06 12.83 -28.43
C LEU A 96 36.26 13.02 -27.50
N LYS A 97 36.93 11.91 -27.12
CA LYS A 97 38.16 11.96 -26.33
C LYS A 97 39.29 12.71 -27.06
N PHE A 98 39.41 12.53 -28.36
CA PHE A 98 40.44 13.19 -29.18
C PHE A 98 40.10 14.64 -29.54
N LEU A 99 38.83 15.00 -29.65
CA LEU A 99 38.37 16.37 -29.91
C LEU A 99 38.35 17.25 -28.62
N ARG A 100 38.28 16.64 -27.44
CA ARG A 100 38.23 17.37 -26.16
C ARG A 100 39.34 18.39 -25.97
N PRO A 101 40.63 18.12 -26.30
CA PRO A 101 41.71 19.14 -26.17
C PRO A 101 41.54 20.34 -27.08
N HIS A 102 40.78 20.21 -28.19
CA HIS A 102 40.53 21.28 -29.17
C HIS A 102 39.27 22.09 -28.88
N TYR A 103 38.58 21.82 -27.79
CA TYR A 103 37.29 22.43 -27.46
C TYR A 103 37.36 23.94 -27.38
N GLU A 104 38.35 24.49 -26.67
CA GLU A 104 38.56 25.95 -26.57
C GLU A 104 38.84 26.61 -27.90
N THR A 105 39.56 25.94 -28.81
CA THR A 105 39.81 26.46 -30.15
C THR A 105 38.54 26.50 -30.97
N LEU A 106 37.72 25.45 -30.94
CA LEU A 106 36.44 25.37 -31.63
C LEU A 106 35.43 26.38 -31.07
N THR A 107 35.43 26.61 -29.74
CA THR A 107 34.60 27.62 -29.12
C THR A 107 34.94 29.04 -29.62
N LYS A 108 36.22 29.39 -29.71
CA LYS A 108 36.63 30.68 -30.27
C LYS A 108 36.20 30.85 -31.71
N LEU A 109 36.34 29.79 -32.55
CA LEU A 109 35.88 29.83 -33.93
C LEU A 109 34.37 30.05 -34.02
N GLN A 110 33.58 29.45 -33.09
CA GLN A 110 32.14 29.65 -33.01
C GLN A 110 31.80 31.14 -32.71
N GLU A 111 32.56 31.82 -31.88
CA GLU A 111 32.37 33.24 -31.58
C GLU A 111 32.73 34.13 -32.76
N ASP A 112 33.85 33.80 -33.46
CA ASP A 112 34.42 34.62 -34.52
C ASP A 112 33.71 34.45 -35.89
N TRP A 113 33.02 33.33 -36.12
CA TRP A 113 32.37 33.06 -37.41
C TRP A 113 31.12 33.89 -37.67
N PRO A 114 30.84 34.34 -38.89
CA PRO A 114 29.61 35.04 -39.23
C PRO A 114 28.41 34.11 -39.11
N GLU A 115 27.22 34.68 -38.85
CA GLU A 115 25.99 33.93 -38.81
C GLU A 115 25.71 33.21 -40.15
N GLY A 116 25.47 31.91 -40.09
CA GLY A 116 25.25 31.05 -41.27
C GLY A 116 25.22 29.58 -40.93
N ASP A 117 24.97 28.76 -41.96
CA ASP A 117 24.85 27.29 -41.84
C ASP A 117 26.08 26.60 -41.26
N ASP A 118 27.30 27.12 -41.55
CA ASP A 118 28.53 26.55 -41.05
C ASP A 118 28.69 26.82 -39.53
N LYS A 119 28.30 28.00 -39.06
CA LYS A 119 28.28 28.37 -37.63
C LYS A 119 27.31 27.51 -36.86
N THR A 120 26.12 27.28 -37.41
CA THR A 120 25.11 26.40 -36.83
C THR A 120 25.60 24.95 -36.80
N SER A 121 26.24 24.49 -37.83
CA SER A 121 26.85 23.16 -37.91
C SER A 121 28.00 22.95 -36.91
N LEU A 122 28.77 23.98 -36.65
CA LEU A 122 29.84 23.96 -35.64
C LEU A 122 29.23 23.94 -34.21
N ALA A 123 28.15 24.73 -33.97
CA ALA A 123 27.42 24.69 -32.71
C ALA A 123 26.88 23.28 -32.39
N ASP A 124 26.36 22.57 -33.39
CA ASP A 124 25.88 21.21 -33.28
C ASP A 124 27.00 20.23 -32.84
N VAL A 125 28.22 20.38 -33.37
CA VAL A 125 29.39 19.58 -32.96
C VAL A 125 29.85 19.96 -31.56
N LEU A 126 29.90 21.27 -31.23
CA LEU A 126 30.28 21.77 -29.93
C LEU A 126 29.30 21.31 -28.82
N SER A 127 28.02 21.26 -29.10
CA SER A 127 27.01 20.74 -28.19
C SER A 127 27.34 19.31 -27.74
N VAL A 128 27.74 18.44 -28.68
CA VAL A 128 28.09 17.04 -28.37
C VAL A 128 29.43 16.93 -27.63
N ILE A 129 30.44 17.75 -28.00
CA ILE A 129 31.70 17.76 -27.25
C ILE A 129 31.53 18.35 -25.87
N GLY A 130 30.62 19.33 -25.68
CA GLY A 130 30.24 19.95 -24.42
C GLY A 130 29.86 18.94 -23.36
N MET A 131 29.19 17.86 -23.72
CA MET A 131 28.83 16.73 -22.85
C MET A 131 30.04 16.15 -22.08
N THR A 132 31.27 16.27 -22.62
CA THR A 132 32.49 15.78 -21.96
C THR A 132 33.03 16.67 -20.86
N PHE A 133 32.42 17.85 -20.64
CA PHE A 133 32.79 18.85 -19.64
C PHE A 133 31.72 19.07 -18.57
N SER A 134 30.80 18.15 -18.41
CA SER A 134 29.69 18.25 -17.46
C SER A 134 30.13 18.35 -15.98
N ASP A 135 31.35 17.92 -15.65
CA ASP A 135 31.88 17.95 -14.28
C ASP A 135 32.16 19.39 -13.74
N ASP A 136 32.11 20.39 -14.60
CA ASP A 136 32.45 21.78 -14.26
C ASP A 136 31.24 22.71 -14.08
N GLU A 137 30.04 22.18 -13.82
CA GLU A 137 28.76 22.93 -13.75
C GLU A 137 28.50 23.77 -15.02
N ARG A 138 29.10 23.39 -16.13
CA ARG A 138 28.89 24.01 -17.43
C ARG A 138 27.65 23.46 -18.09
N GLN A 139 26.87 24.33 -18.72
CA GLN A 139 25.67 23.98 -19.50
C GLN A 139 25.95 24.18 -21.00
N ASP A 140 27.11 23.76 -21.43
CA ASP A 140 27.60 23.99 -22.78
C ASP A 140 26.83 23.16 -23.83
N THR A 141 26.36 21.97 -23.46
CA THR A 141 25.54 21.12 -24.35
C THR A 141 24.26 21.85 -24.75
N LEU A 142 23.53 22.37 -23.79
CA LEU A 142 22.29 23.09 -24.01
C LEU A 142 22.55 24.44 -24.72
N LYS A 143 23.56 25.19 -24.26
CA LYS A 143 23.93 26.49 -24.85
C LYS A 143 24.13 26.39 -26.37
N TYR A 144 24.95 25.43 -26.83
CA TYR A 144 25.21 25.25 -28.25
C TYR A 144 24.04 24.59 -28.99
N ARG A 145 23.24 23.75 -28.31
CA ARG A 145 22.03 23.18 -28.90
C ARG A 145 20.99 24.25 -29.24
N LEU A 146 20.78 25.21 -28.37
CA LEU A 146 19.87 26.35 -28.65
C LEU A 146 20.32 27.19 -29.84
N LEU A 147 21.63 27.23 -30.13
CA LEU A 147 22.17 27.87 -31.33
C LEU A 147 22.00 27.04 -32.62
N ALA A 148 21.68 25.72 -32.50
CA ALA A 148 21.51 24.82 -33.60
C ALA A 148 20.16 24.03 -33.56
N PRO A 149 19.02 24.71 -33.48
CA PRO A 149 17.73 24.04 -33.24
C PRO A 149 17.24 23.13 -34.37
N SER A 150 17.74 23.29 -35.59
CA SER A 150 17.30 22.55 -36.75
C SER A 150 18.07 21.24 -37.01
N SER A 151 19.05 20.89 -36.20
CA SER A 151 19.82 19.68 -36.36
C SER A 151 19.12 18.43 -35.81
N ASP A 152 19.39 17.27 -36.41
CA ASP A 152 18.82 16.00 -36.03
C ASP A 152 19.47 15.50 -34.70
N ILE A 153 18.74 15.67 -33.61
CA ILE A 153 19.17 15.31 -32.24
C ILE A 153 19.29 13.80 -32.09
N ILE A 154 18.40 13.04 -32.72
CA ILE A 154 18.30 11.58 -32.58
C ILE A 154 19.60 10.89 -33.06
N SER A 155 20.23 11.42 -34.06
CA SER A 155 21.42 10.83 -34.67
C SER A 155 22.68 10.87 -33.78
N TRP A 156 22.67 11.63 -32.71
CA TRP A 156 23.81 11.74 -31.78
C TRP A 156 23.86 10.64 -30.72
N GLY A 157 22.80 9.86 -30.59
CA GLY A 157 22.71 8.74 -29.65
C GLY A 157 22.09 9.07 -28.31
N HIS A 158 21.80 8.02 -27.57
CA HIS A 158 20.97 8.07 -26.37
C HIS A 158 21.59 8.84 -25.19
N GLU A 159 22.90 8.67 -25.00
CA GLU A 159 23.63 9.37 -23.92
C GLU A 159 23.65 10.88 -24.10
N TYR A 160 23.77 11.33 -25.34
CA TYR A 160 23.66 12.77 -25.63
C TYR A 160 22.27 13.31 -25.30
N SER A 161 21.23 12.59 -25.68
CA SER A 161 19.85 13.01 -25.40
C SER A 161 19.57 13.07 -23.90
N ARG A 162 20.06 12.09 -23.12
CA ARG A 162 19.95 12.07 -21.65
C ARG A 162 20.70 13.23 -21.01
N HIS A 163 21.93 13.47 -21.42
CA HIS A 163 22.73 14.57 -20.88
C HIS A 163 22.10 15.93 -21.19
N LEU A 164 21.59 16.10 -22.42
CA LEU A 164 20.85 17.30 -22.81
C LEU A 164 19.58 17.50 -21.97
N ALA A 165 18.83 16.43 -21.68
CA ALA A 165 17.65 16.47 -20.83
C ALA A 165 17.99 16.93 -19.40
N LEU A 166 19.09 16.43 -18.82
CA LEU A 166 19.55 16.87 -17.49
C LEU A 166 19.88 18.37 -17.47
N GLU A 167 20.63 18.87 -18.48
CA GLU A 167 20.95 20.31 -18.55
C GLU A 167 19.68 21.15 -18.75
N ILE A 168 18.68 20.66 -19.51
CA ILE A 168 17.39 21.35 -19.68
C ILE A 168 16.69 21.50 -18.33
N GLY A 169 16.56 20.44 -17.53
CA GLY A 169 15.91 20.47 -16.21
C GLY A 169 16.63 21.43 -15.25
N GLU A 170 17.96 21.38 -15.17
CA GLU A 170 18.75 22.29 -14.34
C GLU A 170 18.57 23.76 -14.70
N VAL A 171 18.57 24.08 -16.01
CA VAL A 171 18.40 25.47 -16.48
C VAL A 171 16.96 25.95 -16.28
N TYR A 172 15.99 25.05 -16.50
CA TYR A 172 14.57 25.34 -16.27
C TYR A 172 14.34 25.77 -14.80
N GLY A 173 14.80 24.97 -13.86
CA GLY A 173 14.67 25.33 -12.44
C GLY A 173 15.35 26.65 -12.07
N LYS A 174 16.52 26.97 -12.65
CA LYS A 174 17.20 28.26 -12.45
C LYS A 174 16.41 29.43 -13.05
N ARG A 175 15.84 29.28 -14.26
CA ARG A 175 15.04 30.32 -14.94
C ARG A 175 13.71 30.59 -14.26
N ILE A 176 13.02 29.53 -13.75
CA ILE A 176 11.79 29.72 -12.97
C ILE A 176 12.05 30.54 -11.73
N VAL A 177 13.11 30.24 -10.96
CA VAL A 177 13.47 31.04 -9.78
C VAL A 177 13.82 32.49 -10.13
N ALA A 178 14.36 32.72 -11.33
CA ALA A 178 14.71 34.05 -11.84
C ALA A 178 13.57 34.79 -12.57
N ASP A 179 12.40 34.17 -12.71
CA ASP A 179 11.23 34.67 -13.47
C ASP A 179 11.57 34.98 -14.96
N GLU A 180 12.37 34.10 -15.58
CA GLU A 180 12.79 34.20 -16.98
C GLU A 180 11.94 33.31 -17.89
N ASP A 181 11.90 33.63 -19.22
CA ASP A 181 11.17 32.84 -20.23
C ASP A 181 11.78 31.43 -20.40
N THR A 182 10.95 30.41 -20.36
CA THR A 182 11.34 28.99 -20.43
C THR A 182 10.81 28.29 -21.69
N LYS A 183 10.16 29.00 -22.61
CA LYS A 183 9.51 28.39 -23.80
C LYS A 183 10.49 27.66 -24.70
N ASP A 184 11.67 28.19 -24.91
CA ASP A 184 12.73 27.59 -25.73
C ASP A 184 13.17 26.21 -25.17
N LEU A 185 13.17 26.07 -23.84
CA LEU A 185 13.48 24.80 -23.17
C LEU A 185 12.36 23.80 -23.30
N VAL A 186 11.11 24.23 -23.11
CA VAL A 186 9.93 23.39 -23.30
C VAL A 186 9.82 22.89 -24.74
N ASP A 187 9.99 23.78 -25.73
CA ASP A 187 9.96 23.41 -27.15
C ASP A 187 11.04 22.38 -27.50
N LEU A 188 12.23 22.53 -26.94
CA LEU A 188 13.33 21.58 -27.14
C LEU A 188 13.05 20.23 -26.46
N ALA A 189 12.51 20.23 -25.26
CA ALA A 189 12.11 19.03 -24.53
C ALA A 189 11.03 18.21 -25.26
N LEU A 190 10.02 18.90 -25.82
CA LEU A 190 8.97 18.27 -26.61
C LEU A 190 9.48 17.60 -27.92
N ILE A 191 10.67 17.97 -28.40
CA ILE A 191 11.37 17.27 -29.48
C ILE A 191 12.09 16.01 -28.98
N LEU A 192 12.60 16.03 -27.73
CA LEU A 192 13.30 14.88 -27.13
C LEU A 192 12.33 13.77 -26.67
N VAL A 193 11.15 14.11 -26.16
CA VAL A 193 10.19 13.15 -25.62
C VAL A 193 9.84 12.02 -26.60
N PRO A 194 9.44 12.26 -27.86
CA PRO A 194 9.20 11.17 -28.84
C PRO A 194 10.44 10.31 -29.08
N THR A 195 11.62 10.90 -29.03
CA THR A 195 12.89 10.18 -29.21
C THR A 195 13.14 9.18 -28.07
N PHE A 196 12.91 9.59 -26.83
CA PHE A 196 13.01 8.70 -25.69
C PHE A 196 12.00 7.55 -25.77
N LEU A 197 10.73 7.86 -26.08
CA LEU A 197 9.69 6.84 -26.22
C LEU A 197 10.01 5.82 -27.32
N GLN A 198 10.53 6.24 -28.47
CA GLN A 198 10.93 5.34 -29.54
C GLN A 198 12.14 4.47 -29.22
N SER A 199 13.02 4.92 -28.31
CA SER A 199 14.22 4.18 -27.89
C SER A 199 14.03 3.40 -26.59
N ASN A 200 12.80 3.18 -26.12
CA ASN A 200 12.45 2.55 -24.85
C ASN A 200 13.02 3.30 -23.60
N GLY A 201 13.13 4.61 -23.68
CA GLY A 201 13.51 5.51 -22.60
C GLY A 201 12.29 6.18 -21.98
N GLU A 202 11.24 5.42 -21.65
CA GLU A 202 9.98 5.95 -21.10
C GLU A 202 10.21 6.71 -19.79
N ALA A 203 11.11 6.21 -18.95
CA ALA A 203 11.49 6.87 -17.70
C ALA A 203 12.10 8.25 -17.98
N ASP A 204 13.08 8.32 -18.91
CA ASP A 204 13.75 9.58 -19.28
C ASP A 204 12.75 10.62 -19.82
N ALA A 205 11.71 10.16 -20.55
CA ALA A 205 10.66 11.04 -21.08
C ALA A 205 9.74 11.58 -19.96
N VAL A 206 9.32 10.74 -19.02
CA VAL A 206 8.47 11.12 -17.89
C VAL A 206 9.23 12.06 -16.97
N ASP A 207 10.48 11.73 -16.60
CA ASP A 207 11.30 12.54 -15.72
C ASP A 207 11.53 13.95 -16.29
N LEU A 208 11.88 14.06 -17.59
CA LEU A 208 12.06 15.34 -18.26
C LEU A 208 10.76 16.19 -18.23
N MET A 209 9.61 15.58 -18.53
CA MET A 209 8.33 16.31 -18.52
C MET A 209 7.88 16.68 -17.12
N SER A 210 8.24 15.90 -16.11
CA SER A 210 8.01 16.20 -14.70
C SER A 210 8.83 17.39 -14.23
N GLU A 211 10.15 17.39 -14.52
CA GLU A 211 11.04 18.51 -14.17
C GLU A 211 10.64 19.84 -14.82
N LEU A 212 10.00 19.78 -15.98
CA LEU A 212 9.50 20.96 -16.69
C LEU A 212 8.03 21.32 -16.34
N GLU A 213 7.41 20.61 -15.40
CA GLU A 213 6.01 20.82 -14.96
C GLU A 213 4.98 20.73 -16.10
N ILE A 214 5.24 19.90 -17.14
CA ILE A 214 4.39 19.74 -18.34
C ILE A 214 3.87 18.32 -18.53
N ILE A 215 3.82 17.51 -17.48
CA ILE A 215 3.46 16.09 -17.53
C ILE A 215 2.07 15.85 -18.16
N GLU A 216 1.14 16.81 -18.05
CA GLU A 216 -0.20 16.75 -18.65
C GLU A 216 -0.19 16.65 -20.19
N GLN A 217 0.90 17.02 -20.85
CA GLN A 217 1.03 16.91 -22.29
C GLN A 217 1.50 15.52 -22.76
N LEU A 218 1.95 14.67 -21.84
CA LEU A 218 2.49 13.35 -22.15
C LEU A 218 1.53 12.44 -22.95
N PRO A 219 0.20 12.42 -22.71
CA PRO A 219 -0.75 11.63 -23.49
C PRO A 219 -0.69 11.85 -25.00
N ASN A 220 -0.24 13.03 -25.46
CA ASN A 220 -0.16 13.36 -26.87
C ASN A 220 1.02 12.67 -27.61
N TYR A 221 1.99 12.14 -26.87
CA TYR A 221 3.22 11.56 -27.40
C TYR A 221 3.29 10.04 -27.22
N VAL A 222 2.46 9.47 -26.38
CA VAL A 222 2.42 8.04 -26.07
C VAL A 222 1.69 7.27 -27.18
N ASP A 223 2.14 6.06 -27.50
CA ASP A 223 1.54 5.16 -28.50
C ASP A 223 1.13 3.80 -27.90
N GLU A 224 0.54 2.93 -28.74
CA GLU A 224 0.08 1.58 -28.33
C GLU A 224 1.20 0.68 -27.76
N ASN A 225 2.47 0.94 -28.10
CA ASN A 225 3.59 0.12 -27.65
C ASN A 225 4.23 0.64 -26.35
N THR A 226 4.04 1.92 -26.04
CA THR A 226 4.72 2.62 -24.95
C THR A 226 3.81 2.90 -23.74
N TYR A 227 2.46 3.05 -23.95
CA TYR A 227 1.55 3.47 -22.89
C TYR A 227 1.64 2.62 -21.62
N ALA A 228 1.76 1.31 -21.75
CA ALA A 228 1.76 0.41 -20.59
C ALA A 228 3.00 0.62 -19.70
N ARG A 229 4.18 0.85 -20.32
CA ARG A 229 5.43 1.09 -19.60
C ARG A 229 5.49 2.50 -19.02
N VAL A 230 5.00 3.49 -19.76
CA VAL A 230 4.87 4.88 -19.30
C VAL A 230 3.98 4.93 -18.06
N CYS A 231 2.76 4.38 -18.11
CA CYS A 231 1.85 4.39 -16.97
C CYS A 231 2.40 3.59 -15.79
N LEU A 232 3.05 2.44 -16.03
CA LEU A 232 3.67 1.66 -14.96
C LEU A 232 4.76 2.47 -14.24
N TYR A 233 5.60 3.17 -15.00
CA TYR A 233 6.63 4.04 -14.44
C TYR A 233 6.02 5.20 -13.64
N MET A 234 5.06 5.93 -14.23
CA MET A 234 4.37 7.03 -13.56
C MET A 234 3.76 6.59 -12.23
N VAL A 235 3.01 5.48 -12.22
CA VAL A 235 2.37 4.96 -11.00
C VAL A 235 3.41 4.55 -9.95
N SER A 236 4.58 4.05 -10.35
CA SER A 236 5.66 3.70 -9.42
C SER A 236 6.30 4.92 -8.77
N MET A 237 6.29 6.07 -9.45
CA MET A 237 6.88 7.33 -8.96
C MET A 237 5.97 8.09 -7.98
N VAL A 238 4.65 7.84 -8.01
CA VAL A 238 3.65 8.59 -7.22
C VAL A 238 4.01 8.68 -5.73
N ASN A 239 4.53 7.61 -5.14
CA ASN A 239 4.89 7.59 -3.73
C ASN A 239 6.14 8.43 -3.38
N LEU A 240 6.90 8.85 -4.39
CA LEU A 240 8.09 9.69 -4.24
C LEU A 240 7.79 11.19 -4.47
N LEU A 241 6.61 11.49 -5.00
CA LEU A 241 6.16 12.85 -5.34
C LEU A 241 5.35 13.43 -4.18
N THR A 242 5.47 14.74 -4.01
CA THR A 242 4.65 15.51 -3.07
C THR A 242 3.34 15.95 -3.73
N TYR A 243 2.36 16.33 -2.91
CA TYR A 243 1.16 17.00 -3.41
C TYR A 243 1.53 18.38 -4.01
N PRO A 244 1.01 18.80 -5.17
CA PRO A 244 -0.05 18.18 -5.98
C PRO A 244 0.45 17.23 -7.09
N ASP A 245 1.75 17.07 -7.28
CA ASP A 245 2.34 16.33 -8.41
C ASP A 245 1.94 14.85 -8.41
N ASN A 246 1.81 14.23 -7.24
CA ASN A 246 1.35 12.86 -7.10
C ASN A 246 -0.05 12.63 -7.70
N GLU A 247 -0.99 13.56 -7.48
CA GLU A 247 -2.34 13.48 -8.07
C GLU A 247 -2.29 13.73 -9.58
N LEU A 248 -1.48 14.69 -10.03
CA LEU A 248 -1.30 15.01 -11.43
C LEU A 248 -0.78 13.82 -12.24
N PHE A 249 0.20 13.09 -11.67
CA PHE A 249 0.71 11.86 -12.27
C PHE A 249 -0.37 10.78 -12.39
N LEU A 250 -1.18 10.60 -11.34
CA LEU A 250 -2.30 9.63 -11.37
C LEU A 250 -3.36 10.02 -12.41
N LYS A 251 -3.73 11.30 -12.49
CA LYS A 251 -4.71 11.81 -13.47
C LYS A 251 -4.20 11.64 -14.91
N THR A 252 -2.95 12.00 -15.16
CA THR A 252 -2.33 11.85 -16.50
C THR A 252 -2.24 10.37 -16.90
N ALA A 253 -1.84 9.48 -15.99
CA ALA A 253 -1.80 8.05 -16.27
C ALA A 253 -3.21 7.47 -16.49
N HIS A 254 -4.22 7.93 -15.74
CA HIS A 254 -5.62 7.58 -15.96
C HIS A 254 -6.09 7.97 -17.38
N ASP A 255 -5.81 9.18 -17.82
CA ASP A 255 -6.21 9.68 -19.16
C ASP A 255 -5.56 8.87 -20.29
N ILE A 256 -4.29 8.47 -20.10
CA ILE A 256 -3.59 7.56 -21.01
C ILE A 256 -4.33 6.21 -21.05
N TYR A 257 -4.65 5.60 -19.91
CA TYR A 257 -5.37 4.32 -19.88
C TYR A 257 -6.75 4.41 -20.54
N ILE A 258 -7.52 5.48 -20.33
CA ILE A 258 -8.81 5.71 -20.99
C ILE A 258 -8.65 5.80 -22.50
N THR A 259 -7.63 6.53 -22.98
CA THR A 259 -7.35 6.69 -24.42
C THR A 259 -7.10 5.32 -25.08
N TYR A 260 -6.39 4.42 -24.39
CA TYR A 260 -6.10 3.07 -24.86
C TYR A 260 -7.14 2.02 -24.41
N LYS A 261 -8.31 2.44 -23.92
CA LYS A 261 -9.46 1.59 -23.52
C LYS A 261 -9.11 0.58 -22.42
N GLN A 262 -8.16 0.93 -21.55
CA GLN A 262 -7.74 0.12 -20.41
C GLN A 262 -8.55 0.52 -19.18
N TYR A 263 -9.86 0.36 -19.23
CA TYR A 263 -10.80 0.88 -18.24
C TYR A 263 -10.58 0.33 -16.82
N THR A 264 -10.12 -0.91 -16.67
CA THR A 264 -9.87 -1.49 -15.33
C THR A 264 -8.64 -0.90 -14.66
N GLN A 265 -7.57 -0.58 -15.42
CA GLN A 265 -6.42 0.14 -14.90
C GLN A 265 -6.79 1.59 -14.57
N ALA A 266 -7.52 2.27 -15.46
CA ALA A 266 -8.02 3.62 -15.22
C ALA A 266 -8.86 3.66 -13.93
N MET A 267 -9.81 2.74 -13.76
CA MET A 267 -10.65 2.65 -12.57
C MET A 267 -9.83 2.47 -11.28
N VAL A 268 -8.76 1.68 -11.28
CA VAL A 268 -7.88 1.54 -10.11
C VAL A 268 -7.23 2.87 -9.75
N LEU A 269 -6.85 3.69 -10.74
CA LEU A 269 -6.27 5.01 -10.49
C LEU A 269 -7.33 6.03 -10.01
N ALA A 270 -8.55 5.99 -10.56
CA ALA A 270 -9.67 6.81 -10.10
C ALA A 270 -10.04 6.49 -8.64
N ILE A 271 -10.04 5.20 -8.26
CA ILE A 271 -10.22 4.77 -6.87
C ILE A 271 -9.08 5.28 -5.98
N ARG A 272 -7.83 5.24 -6.45
CA ARG A 272 -6.68 5.73 -5.69
C ARG A 272 -6.72 7.24 -5.50
N LEU A 273 -7.23 7.99 -6.47
CA LEU A 273 -7.50 9.43 -6.37
C LEU A 273 -8.68 9.75 -5.44
N ASN A 274 -9.48 8.75 -5.07
CA ASN A 274 -10.74 8.92 -4.34
C ASN A 274 -11.71 9.91 -5.03
N ASP A 275 -11.70 9.93 -6.36
CA ASP A 275 -12.51 10.82 -7.19
C ASP A 275 -13.76 10.08 -7.69
N ILE A 276 -14.88 10.30 -7.00
CA ILE A 276 -16.16 9.64 -7.28
C ILE A 276 -16.73 10.04 -8.65
N ASP A 277 -16.52 11.29 -9.05
CA ASP A 277 -17.02 11.78 -10.36
C ASP A 277 -16.23 11.15 -11.51
N LEU A 278 -14.93 10.98 -11.34
CA LEU A 278 -14.07 10.28 -12.28
C LEU A 278 -14.47 8.80 -12.40
N ILE A 279 -14.75 8.13 -11.28
CA ILE A 279 -15.26 6.75 -11.25
C ILE A 279 -16.57 6.64 -12.04
N LYS A 280 -17.54 7.54 -11.83
CA LYS A 280 -18.81 7.56 -12.58
C LYS A 280 -18.59 7.78 -14.08
N ALA A 281 -17.69 8.69 -14.44
CA ALA A 281 -17.34 8.96 -15.84
C ALA A 281 -16.72 7.73 -16.54
N ASP A 282 -15.96 6.92 -15.84
CA ASP A 282 -15.38 5.69 -16.39
C ASP A 282 -16.43 4.62 -16.69
N PHE A 283 -17.48 4.50 -15.87
CA PHE A 283 -18.63 3.64 -16.16
C PHE A 283 -19.40 4.09 -17.41
N ASP A 284 -19.54 5.41 -17.62
CA ASP A 284 -20.20 5.95 -18.80
C ASP A 284 -19.41 5.69 -20.09
N LYS A 285 -18.06 5.85 -20.04
CA LYS A 285 -17.16 5.59 -21.16
C LYS A 285 -17.10 4.10 -21.53
N ALA A 286 -17.27 3.18 -20.57
CA ALA A 286 -17.28 1.75 -20.81
C ALA A 286 -18.59 1.32 -21.49
N GLN A 287 -18.52 0.86 -22.75
CA GLN A 287 -19.71 0.47 -23.51
C GLN A 287 -20.10 -1.01 -23.37
N ASP A 288 -19.14 -1.86 -23.02
CA ASP A 288 -19.36 -3.32 -22.89
C ASP A 288 -20.04 -3.64 -21.55
N PRO A 289 -21.23 -4.29 -21.53
CA PRO A 289 -21.92 -4.64 -20.31
C PRO A 289 -21.11 -5.54 -19.36
N ALA A 290 -20.35 -6.50 -19.90
CA ALA A 290 -19.51 -7.37 -19.08
C ALA A 290 -18.37 -6.59 -18.43
N LEU A 291 -17.80 -5.62 -19.15
CA LEU A 291 -16.78 -4.72 -18.62
C LEU A 291 -17.36 -3.83 -17.50
N LYS A 292 -18.57 -3.26 -17.68
CA LYS A 292 -19.23 -2.49 -16.62
C LYS A 292 -19.38 -3.31 -15.32
N LYS A 293 -19.81 -4.57 -15.43
CA LYS A 293 -19.91 -5.49 -14.28
C LYS A 293 -18.54 -5.76 -13.64
N GLN A 294 -17.48 -5.90 -14.44
CA GLN A 294 -16.13 -6.04 -13.92
C GLN A 294 -15.66 -4.77 -13.16
N LEU A 295 -15.96 -3.57 -13.66
CA LEU A 295 -15.72 -2.31 -12.96
C LEU A 295 -16.54 -2.25 -11.65
N GLY A 296 -17.78 -2.72 -11.66
CA GLY A 296 -18.63 -2.87 -10.47
C GLY A 296 -17.95 -3.73 -9.39
N PHE A 297 -17.41 -4.88 -9.75
CA PHE A 297 -16.68 -5.73 -8.81
C PHE A 297 -15.40 -5.06 -8.26
N LEU A 298 -14.70 -4.26 -9.05
CA LEU A 298 -13.52 -3.51 -8.57
C LEU A 298 -13.89 -2.48 -7.51
N VAL A 299 -14.92 -1.68 -7.78
CA VAL A 299 -15.41 -0.63 -6.87
C VAL A 299 -15.97 -1.25 -5.58
N ALA A 300 -16.81 -2.27 -5.73
CA ALA A 300 -17.42 -2.97 -4.60
C ALA A 300 -16.39 -3.68 -3.70
N ARG A 301 -15.30 -4.20 -4.27
CA ARG A 301 -14.20 -4.79 -3.51
C ARG A 301 -13.53 -3.79 -2.58
N GLN A 302 -13.45 -2.52 -2.99
CA GLN A 302 -12.93 -1.42 -2.15
C GLN A 302 -14.00 -0.86 -1.19
N ARG A 303 -15.21 -1.47 -1.19
CA ARG A 303 -16.35 -1.06 -0.35
C ARG A 303 -16.79 0.38 -0.60
N ILE A 304 -16.53 0.92 -1.77
CA ILE A 304 -17.03 2.22 -2.21
C ILE A 304 -18.52 2.02 -2.53
N MET A 305 -19.38 2.73 -1.83
CA MET A 305 -20.82 2.73 -2.09
C MET A 305 -21.12 3.74 -3.18
N LEU A 306 -21.20 3.25 -4.41
CA LEU A 306 -21.41 4.07 -5.58
C LEU A 306 -22.88 3.99 -6.03
N GLU A 307 -23.53 5.15 -6.20
CA GLU A 307 -24.81 5.29 -6.87
C GLU A 307 -24.56 5.80 -8.29
N LEU A 308 -24.85 4.94 -9.26
CA LEU A 308 -24.78 5.31 -10.66
C LEU A 308 -26.11 5.86 -11.13
N PRO A 309 -26.11 6.84 -12.06
CA PRO A 309 -27.33 7.33 -12.70
C PRO A 309 -28.09 6.21 -13.43
N ASP A 310 -29.40 6.28 -13.43
CA ASP A 310 -30.28 5.31 -14.14
C ASP A 310 -29.94 5.17 -15.63
N GLU A 311 -29.36 6.20 -16.23
CA GLU A 311 -28.89 6.19 -17.63
C GLU A 311 -27.75 5.19 -17.87
N ILE A 312 -26.92 4.93 -16.85
CA ILE A 312 -25.75 4.03 -16.91
C ILE A 312 -26.15 2.60 -16.52
N VAL A 313 -26.97 2.46 -15.48
CA VAL A 313 -27.43 1.16 -14.95
C VAL A 313 -28.55 0.57 -15.83
N GLY A 314 -29.52 1.38 -16.26
CA GLY A 314 -30.70 0.90 -16.95
C GLY A 314 -31.46 -0.16 -16.16
N ASP A 315 -31.91 -1.22 -16.84
CA ASP A 315 -32.56 -2.38 -16.23
C ASP A 315 -31.57 -3.52 -15.90
N ASP A 316 -30.23 -3.26 -15.86
CA ASP A 316 -29.21 -4.29 -15.61
C ASP A 316 -29.05 -4.60 -14.11
N GLN A 317 -29.89 -5.51 -13.61
CA GLN A 317 -29.85 -5.97 -12.22
C GLN A 317 -28.50 -6.62 -11.85
N GLU A 318 -27.82 -7.27 -12.81
CA GLU A 318 -26.53 -7.91 -12.54
C GLU A 318 -25.41 -6.87 -12.30
N LEU A 319 -25.49 -5.71 -12.95
CA LEU A 319 -24.58 -4.58 -12.67
C LEU A 319 -24.85 -4.03 -11.26
N GLN A 320 -26.11 -3.85 -10.90
CA GLN A 320 -26.49 -3.44 -9.53
C GLN A 320 -25.94 -4.44 -8.50
N ASP A 321 -26.18 -5.73 -8.70
CA ASP A 321 -25.69 -6.80 -7.82
C ASP A 321 -24.15 -6.79 -7.69
N SER A 322 -23.43 -6.46 -8.77
CA SER A 322 -21.97 -6.39 -8.72
C SER A 322 -21.45 -5.18 -7.95
N LEU A 323 -22.15 -4.04 -7.97
CA LEU A 323 -21.82 -2.83 -7.22
C LEU A 323 -22.11 -2.99 -5.71
N THR A 324 -23.16 -3.75 -5.36
CA THR A 324 -23.63 -3.86 -3.98
C THR A 324 -23.03 -5.03 -3.21
N ASN A 325 -22.23 -5.87 -3.84
CA ASN A 325 -21.65 -7.11 -3.25
C ASN A 325 -22.72 -8.12 -2.73
N ILE A 326 -23.95 -8.03 -3.17
CA ILE A 326 -25.04 -8.87 -2.63
C ILE A 326 -24.77 -10.37 -2.80
N LYS A 327 -24.04 -10.76 -3.86
CA LYS A 327 -23.65 -12.16 -4.14
C LYS A 327 -22.31 -12.57 -3.52
N LEU A 328 -21.68 -11.72 -2.71
CA LEU A 328 -20.36 -12.01 -2.11
C LEU A 328 -20.40 -13.29 -1.26
N SER A 329 -21.47 -13.51 -0.47
CA SER A 329 -21.66 -14.72 0.33
C SER A 329 -21.72 -15.97 -0.55
N GLU A 330 -22.40 -15.93 -1.69
CA GLU A 330 -22.50 -17.07 -2.62
C GLU A 330 -21.16 -17.42 -3.26
N HIS A 331 -20.41 -16.38 -3.70
CA HIS A 331 -19.08 -16.57 -4.27
C HIS A 331 -18.09 -17.10 -3.23
N PHE A 332 -18.15 -16.60 -2.00
CA PHE A 332 -17.32 -17.06 -0.89
C PHE A 332 -17.62 -18.52 -0.52
N LYS A 333 -18.89 -18.89 -0.44
CA LYS A 333 -19.32 -20.28 -0.21
C LYS A 333 -18.94 -21.22 -1.37
N SER A 334 -18.99 -20.73 -2.61
CA SER A 334 -18.51 -21.47 -3.79
C SER A 334 -16.99 -21.74 -3.70
N LEU A 335 -16.21 -20.73 -3.35
CA LEU A 335 -14.77 -20.89 -3.09
C LEU A 335 -14.53 -21.94 -1.99
N GLY A 336 -15.21 -21.80 -0.86
CA GLY A 336 -15.07 -22.73 0.28
C GLY A 336 -15.45 -24.17 -0.08
N LYS A 337 -16.45 -24.38 -0.94
CA LYS A 337 -16.87 -25.69 -1.44
C LYS A 337 -15.80 -26.34 -2.32
N GLU A 338 -15.23 -25.57 -3.26
CA GLU A 338 -14.18 -26.08 -4.15
C GLU A 338 -12.88 -26.41 -3.38
N LEU A 339 -12.56 -25.62 -2.38
CA LEU A 339 -11.40 -25.86 -1.49
C LEU A 339 -11.69 -26.93 -0.42
N ASN A 340 -12.94 -27.42 -0.33
CA ASN A 340 -13.40 -28.39 0.67
C ASN A 340 -13.14 -27.95 2.13
N ILE A 341 -13.41 -26.67 2.42
CA ILE A 341 -13.19 -26.06 3.75
C ILE A 341 -14.47 -25.64 4.47
N LEU A 342 -15.65 -25.80 3.86
CA LEU A 342 -16.93 -25.38 4.45
C LEU A 342 -17.38 -26.20 5.67
N GLU A 343 -16.70 -27.32 6.01
CA GLU A 343 -16.99 -28.01 7.25
C GLU A 343 -16.54 -27.16 8.44
N PRO A 344 -17.48 -26.72 9.33
CA PRO A 344 -17.13 -25.88 10.46
C PRO A 344 -16.11 -26.53 11.38
N LYS A 345 -15.08 -25.76 11.76
CA LYS A 345 -14.08 -26.17 12.75
C LYS A 345 -14.56 -25.87 14.15
N THR A 346 -14.30 -26.78 15.07
CA THR A 346 -14.53 -26.54 16.50
C THR A 346 -13.30 -25.88 17.12
N THR A 347 -13.45 -25.27 18.28
CA THR A 347 -12.34 -24.71 19.04
C THR A 347 -11.27 -25.75 19.39
N GLU A 348 -11.65 -27.02 19.63
CA GLU A 348 -10.71 -28.10 19.87
C GLU A 348 -9.90 -28.45 18.60
N ASP A 349 -10.51 -28.38 17.42
CA ASP A 349 -9.80 -28.57 16.13
C ASP A 349 -8.69 -27.54 15.94
N ILE A 350 -8.86 -26.34 16.51
CA ILE A 350 -7.90 -25.23 16.45
C ILE A 350 -6.86 -25.34 17.56
N TYR A 351 -7.30 -25.47 18.79
CA TYR A 351 -6.40 -25.53 19.96
C TYR A 351 -5.55 -26.79 19.96
N LYS A 352 -6.13 -27.92 19.53
CA LYS A 352 -5.51 -29.27 19.58
C LYS A 352 -4.90 -29.55 20.95
N SER A 353 -5.71 -29.35 22.02
CA SER A 353 -5.28 -29.44 23.43
C SER A 353 -4.62 -30.79 23.75
N HIS A 354 -4.99 -31.84 23.01
CA HIS A 354 -4.38 -33.18 23.15
C HIS A 354 -2.88 -33.22 22.74
N LEU A 355 -2.38 -32.25 21.99
CA LEU A 355 -0.96 -32.09 21.62
C LEU A 355 -0.18 -31.25 22.62
N GLU A 356 -0.85 -30.60 23.56
CA GLU A 356 -0.22 -29.90 24.67
C GLU A 356 0.44 -30.95 25.60
N SER A 357 1.56 -30.61 26.26
CA SER A 357 2.30 -31.58 27.03
C SER A 357 1.42 -32.20 28.13
N SER A 358 1.44 -33.55 28.26
CA SER A 358 0.54 -34.34 29.12
C SER A 358 0.61 -33.99 30.62
N ARG A 359 1.63 -33.26 31.09
CA ARG A 359 1.75 -32.75 32.46
C ARG A 359 0.87 -31.52 32.70
N VAL A 360 0.44 -30.84 31.68
CA VAL A 360 -0.27 -29.56 31.72
C VAL A 360 -1.73 -29.68 31.23
N ALA A 361 -2.03 -30.70 30.40
CA ALA A 361 -3.38 -30.89 29.80
C ALA A 361 -4.55 -31.00 30.80
N GLY A 362 -4.30 -31.31 32.07
CA GLY A 362 -5.35 -31.29 33.12
C GLY A 362 -5.39 -30.01 33.95
N MET A 363 -4.45 -29.07 33.76
CA MET A 363 -4.30 -27.83 34.55
C MET A 363 -4.50 -26.54 33.75
N THR A 364 -4.71 -26.63 32.44
CA THR A 364 -4.90 -25.48 31.53
C THR A 364 -6.37 -25.03 31.49
N ASN A 365 -7.02 -24.90 32.61
CA ASN A 365 -8.39 -24.37 32.65
C ASN A 365 -8.32 -22.85 32.83
N LEU A 366 -8.56 -22.10 31.75
CA LEU A 366 -9.08 -20.75 31.83
C LEU A 366 -10.30 -20.74 32.76
N ASP A 367 -10.48 -19.66 33.50
CA ASP A 367 -11.77 -19.37 34.13
C ASP A 367 -12.89 -19.60 33.12
N SER A 368 -13.98 -20.25 33.55
CA SER A 368 -15.02 -20.71 32.61
C SER A 368 -15.62 -19.58 31.77
N ALA A 369 -15.69 -18.36 32.31
CA ALA A 369 -16.19 -17.20 31.59
C ALA A 369 -15.23 -16.76 30.46
N ARG A 370 -13.94 -16.64 30.76
CA ARG A 370 -12.89 -16.31 29.78
C ARG A 370 -12.75 -17.39 28.73
N HIS A 371 -12.85 -18.65 29.12
CA HIS A 371 -12.81 -19.76 28.18
C HIS A 371 -13.96 -19.72 27.17
N ASN A 372 -15.19 -19.51 27.66
CA ASN A 372 -16.38 -19.45 26.82
C ASN A 372 -16.30 -18.22 25.86
N LEU A 373 -15.83 -17.09 26.36
CA LEU A 373 -15.64 -15.88 25.54
C LEU A 373 -14.58 -16.07 24.46
N ALA A 374 -13.41 -16.63 24.79
CA ALA A 374 -12.37 -16.95 23.81
C ALA A 374 -12.89 -17.93 22.76
N ALA A 375 -13.63 -18.97 23.19
CA ALA A 375 -14.22 -19.93 22.30
C ALA A 375 -15.25 -19.29 21.33
N ALA A 376 -16.05 -18.31 21.77
CA ALA A 376 -16.99 -17.59 20.93
C ALA A 376 -16.27 -16.77 19.85
N PHE A 377 -15.21 -16.03 20.21
CA PHE A 377 -14.39 -15.28 19.24
C PHE A 377 -13.73 -16.21 18.21
N VAL A 378 -13.05 -17.25 18.68
CA VAL A 378 -12.36 -18.21 17.80
C VAL A 378 -13.34 -18.88 16.84
N ASN A 379 -14.51 -19.31 17.34
CA ASN A 379 -15.56 -19.88 16.51
C ASN A 379 -16.05 -18.89 15.44
N GLY A 380 -16.33 -17.64 15.84
CA GLY A 380 -16.76 -16.57 14.95
C GLY A 380 -15.74 -16.29 13.83
N PHE A 381 -14.47 -16.10 14.18
CA PHE A 381 -13.44 -15.74 13.21
C PHE A 381 -13.04 -16.90 12.28
N VAL A 382 -12.89 -18.12 12.81
CA VAL A 382 -12.49 -19.30 12.00
C VAL A 382 -13.57 -19.72 11.02
N ASN A 383 -14.84 -19.61 11.40
CA ASN A 383 -15.99 -19.98 10.58
C ASN A 383 -16.68 -18.75 9.96
N ALA A 384 -15.98 -17.61 9.85
CA ALA A 384 -16.53 -16.36 9.34
C ALA A 384 -17.11 -16.52 7.93
N GLY A 385 -18.36 -16.06 7.71
CA GLY A 385 -19.03 -16.12 6.42
C GLY A 385 -19.52 -17.50 5.98
N PHE A 386 -19.31 -18.57 6.75
CA PHE A 386 -19.76 -19.92 6.38
C PHE A 386 -21.28 -20.10 6.56
N GLY A 387 -21.93 -19.28 7.37
CA GLY A 387 -23.35 -19.37 7.68
C GLY A 387 -23.75 -20.61 8.50
N ASN A 388 -22.76 -21.34 8.98
CA ASN A 388 -22.90 -22.59 9.71
C ASN A 388 -21.78 -22.76 10.74
N ASP A 389 -22.08 -23.30 11.91
CA ASP A 389 -21.13 -23.66 12.95
C ASP A 389 -21.64 -24.83 13.82
N LYS A 390 -20.85 -25.31 14.76
CA LYS A 390 -21.20 -26.38 15.69
C LYS A 390 -21.50 -25.90 17.12
N MET A 391 -21.53 -24.57 17.35
CA MET A 391 -21.63 -23.99 18.70
C MET A 391 -22.80 -23.04 18.89
N MET A 392 -23.01 -22.11 17.95
CA MET A 392 -23.95 -20.99 18.10
C MET A 392 -25.26 -21.20 17.32
N LEU A 393 -25.16 -21.69 16.08
CA LEU A 393 -26.27 -21.91 15.14
C LEU A 393 -26.84 -23.33 15.25
N VAL A 394 -27.08 -23.81 16.48
CA VAL A 394 -27.66 -25.14 16.73
C VAL A 394 -29.18 -25.07 16.72
N GLU A 395 -29.84 -26.18 16.31
CA GLU A 395 -31.28 -26.23 16.17
C GLU A 395 -32.05 -26.05 17.50
N GLU A 396 -31.47 -26.50 18.62
CA GLU A 396 -32.05 -26.31 19.95
C GLU A 396 -31.46 -25.10 20.64
N ASP A 397 -32.25 -24.05 20.83
CA ASP A 397 -31.79 -22.78 21.46
C ASP A 397 -31.15 -22.96 22.85
N LYS A 398 -31.59 -23.95 23.64
CA LYS A 398 -31.03 -24.24 24.95
C LYS A 398 -29.60 -24.76 24.92
N GLU A 399 -29.17 -25.34 23.81
CA GLU A 399 -27.83 -25.86 23.61
C GLU A 399 -26.89 -24.81 23.03
N SER A 400 -27.40 -23.71 22.51
CA SER A 400 -26.62 -22.62 21.96
C SER A 400 -25.65 -22.05 23.00
N TRP A 401 -24.44 -21.80 22.57
CA TRP A 401 -23.37 -21.22 23.41
C TRP A 401 -23.70 -19.80 23.88
N VAL A 402 -24.64 -19.10 23.23
CA VAL A 402 -25.16 -17.80 23.64
C VAL A 402 -25.52 -17.80 25.13
N TRP A 403 -26.15 -18.85 25.63
CA TRP A 403 -26.61 -18.95 27.00
C TRP A 403 -25.57 -19.50 27.99
N LYS A 404 -24.38 -19.90 27.49
CA LYS A 404 -23.29 -20.41 28.33
C LYS A 404 -22.38 -19.31 28.86
N THR A 405 -22.34 -18.16 28.18
CA THR A 405 -21.57 -16.98 28.63
C THR A 405 -22.42 -16.15 29.60
N LYS A 406 -21.78 -15.43 30.52
CA LYS A 406 -22.46 -14.57 31.52
C LYS A 406 -21.73 -13.26 31.68
N GLY A 407 -22.44 -12.21 32.09
CA GLY A 407 -21.89 -10.88 32.29
C GLY A 407 -21.45 -10.21 31.00
N ASP A 408 -20.41 -9.40 31.09
CA ASP A 408 -19.92 -8.54 29.99
C ASP A 408 -19.56 -9.30 28.69
N GLY A 409 -19.22 -10.60 28.80
CA GLY A 409 -18.96 -11.45 27.64
C GLY A 409 -20.17 -11.83 26.81
N MET A 410 -21.41 -11.64 27.32
CA MET A 410 -22.64 -12.01 26.60
C MET A 410 -22.79 -11.23 25.29
N MET A 411 -22.54 -9.92 25.34
CA MET A 411 -22.59 -9.05 24.15
C MET A 411 -21.67 -9.56 23.05
N SER A 412 -20.40 -9.83 23.38
CA SER A 412 -19.42 -10.30 22.39
C SER A 412 -19.76 -11.69 21.85
N THR A 413 -20.30 -12.56 22.71
CA THR A 413 -20.74 -13.91 22.30
C THR A 413 -21.89 -13.85 21.30
N VAL A 414 -22.90 -13.00 21.53
CA VAL A 414 -24.00 -12.82 20.59
C VAL A 414 -23.55 -12.13 19.31
N ALA A 415 -22.65 -11.12 19.42
CA ALA A 415 -22.10 -10.43 18.27
C ALA A 415 -21.29 -11.36 17.34
N SER A 416 -20.72 -12.48 17.85
CA SER A 416 -20.03 -13.47 17.02
C SER A 416 -20.95 -14.15 15.98
N LEU A 417 -22.28 -14.13 16.17
CA LEU A 417 -23.24 -14.56 15.16
C LEU A 417 -23.13 -13.73 13.87
N GLY A 418 -22.89 -12.43 14.00
CA GLY A 418 -22.67 -11.54 12.88
C GLY A 418 -21.47 -11.94 12.03
N THR A 419 -20.38 -12.41 12.65
CA THR A 419 -19.21 -12.90 11.90
C THR A 419 -19.46 -14.23 11.19
N LEU A 420 -20.19 -15.16 11.81
CA LEU A 420 -20.59 -16.43 11.21
C LEU A 420 -21.50 -16.23 9.98
N LEU A 421 -22.36 -15.22 10.05
CA LEU A 421 -23.38 -14.89 9.05
C LEU A 421 -22.97 -13.70 8.17
N GLN A 422 -21.71 -13.32 8.17
CA GLN A 422 -21.20 -12.18 7.43
C GLN A 422 -21.53 -12.30 5.94
N TRP A 423 -21.97 -11.19 5.34
CA TRP A 423 -22.36 -11.05 3.92
C TRP A 423 -23.66 -11.74 3.51
N ASP A 424 -24.28 -12.54 4.36
CA ASP A 424 -25.55 -13.23 4.11
C ASP A 424 -26.67 -12.55 4.90
N VAL A 425 -26.97 -11.28 4.53
CA VAL A 425 -27.75 -10.36 5.33
C VAL A 425 -29.18 -10.86 5.60
N GLU A 426 -29.88 -11.33 4.56
CA GLU A 426 -31.28 -11.77 4.67
C GLU A 426 -31.42 -12.97 5.62
N ASN A 427 -30.62 -14.02 5.42
CA ASN A 427 -30.63 -15.19 6.31
C ASN A 427 -30.11 -14.87 7.72
N ALA A 428 -29.24 -13.89 7.84
CA ALA A 428 -28.70 -13.47 9.13
C ALA A 428 -29.76 -12.78 9.97
N LEU A 429 -30.54 -11.87 9.40
CA LEU A 429 -31.59 -11.14 10.10
C LEU A 429 -32.61 -12.10 10.72
N ASP A 430 -33.07 -13.14 9.98
CA ASP A 430 -33.99 -14.15 10.52
C ASP A 430 -33.43 -14.89 11.74
N LYS A 431 -32.11 -15.14 11.76
CA LYS A 431 -31.46 -15.86 12.87
C LYS A 431 -31.13 -14.98 14.06
N ILE A 432 -30.87 -13.67 13.84
CA ILE A 432 -30.50 -12.70 14.88
C ILE A 432 -31.74 -12.09 15.54
N ASP A 433 -32.86 -11.94 14.81
CA ASP A 433 -34.06 -11.22 15.23
C ASP A 433 -34.56 -11.64 16.63
N LYS A 434 -34.57 -12.93 16.93
CA LYS A 434 -34.98 -13.43 18.26
C LYS A 434 -34.18 -12.87 19.44
N TYR A 435 -32.95 -12.42 19.23
CA TYR A 435 -32.08 -11.84 20.26
C TYR A 435 -32.26 -10.33 20.39
N THR A 436 -32.88 -9.66 19.42
CA THR A 436 -33.14 -8.21 19.45
C THR A 436 -34.18 -7.82 20.49
N TYR A 437 -35.02 -8.77 20.91
CA TYR A 437 -36.07 -8.61 21.93
C TYR A 437 -35.73 -9.30 23.26
N ALA A 438 -34.46 -9.69 23.47
CA ALA A 438 -34.05 -10.34 24.69
C ALA A 438 -34.17 -9.39 25.88
N PRO A 439 -34.58 -9.88 27.07
CA PRO A 439 -34.69 -9.04 28.27
C PRO A 439 -33.35 -8.58 28.83
N GLU A 440 -32.27 -9.32 28.54
CA GLU A 440 -30.90 -8.98 28.94
C GLU A 440 -30.30 -7.94 27.96
N PRO A 441 -29.92 -6.75 28.46
CA PRO A 441 -29.40 -5.69 27.60
C PRO A 441 -28.11 -6.08 26.87
N GLU A 442 -27.29 -6.95 27.46
CA GLU A 442 -26.05 -7.46 26.83
C GLU A 442 -26.36 -8.32 25.62
N ILE A 443 -27.41 -9.14 25.66
CA ILE A 443 -27.83 -9.96 24.51
C ILE A 443 -28.38 -9.07 23.41
N MET A 444 -29.26 -8.11 23.77
CA MET A 444 -29.81 -7.13 22.82
C MET A 444 -28.68 -6.33 22.15
N ALA A 445 -27.75 -5.81 22.95
CA ALA A 445 -26.58 -5.09 22.43
C ALA A 445 -25.75 -5.97 21.46
N GLY A 446 -25.51 -7.23 21.82
CA GLY A 446 -24.81 -8.17 20.97
C GLY A 446 -25.56 -8.44 19.65
N ALA A 447 -26.88 -8.52 19.66
CA ALA A 447 -27.71 -8.66 18.45
C ALA A 447 -27.64 -7.42 17.56
N MET A 448 -27.69 -6.19 18.14
CA MET A 448 -27.51 -4.95 17.35
C MET A 448 -26.14 -4.91 16.68
N LEU A 449 -25.09 -5.25 17.42
CA LEU A 449 -23.75 -5.33 16.87
C LEU A 449 -23.61 -6.41 15.79
N ALA A 450 -24.25 -7.59 15.96
CA ALA A 450 -24.28 -8.65 14.96
C ALA A 450 -24.91 -8.21 13.65
N ILE A 451 -26.01 -7.42 13.69
CA ILE A 451 -26.62 -6.81 12.51
C ILE A 451 -25.61 -5.91 11.79
N GLY A 452 -24.89 -5.06 12.52
CA GLY A 452 -23.84 -4.22 11.95
C GLY A 452 -22.74 -5.01 11.27
N ILE A 453 -22.22 -6.05 11.93
CA ILE A 453 -21.17 -6.94 11.42
C ILE A 453 -21.61 -7.64 10.11
N THR A 454 -22.82 -8.15 10.07
CA THR A 454 -23.37 -8.90 8.93
C THR A 454 -23.44 -8.05 7.66
N ASN A 455 -23.76 -6.76 7.80
CA ASN A 455 -23.90 -5.79 6.72
C ASN A 455 -22.55 -5.21 6.26
N THR A 456 -21.44 -5.56 6.90
CA THR A 456 -20.11 -4.98 6.57
C THR A 456 -19.71 -5.32 5.12
N GLY A 457 -19.63 -4.31 4.25
CA GLY A 457 -19.18 -4.45 2.86
C GLY A 457 -20.24 -5.00 1.89
N VAL A 458 -21.49 -5.12 2.33
CA VAL A 458 -22.64 -5.52 1.48
C VAL A 458 -23.74 -4.47 1.66
N ARG A 459 -24.33 -4.05 0.55
CA ARG A 459 -25.44 -3.08 0.55
C ARG A 459 -26.72 -3.73 0.03
N LEU A 460 -27.81 -3.52 0.75
CA LEU A 460 -29.18 -3.84 0.32
C LEU A 460 -29.97 -2.54 0.15
N ASP A 461 -30.83 -2.45 -0.85
CA ASP A 461 -31.68 -1.27 -1.08
C ASP A 461 -32.62 -0.98 0.09
N SER A 462 -32.99 -2.01 0.85
CA SER A 462 -33.82 -1.88 2.07
C SER A 462 -33.08 -1.29 3.28
N GLU A 463 -31.76 -1.13 3.20
CA GLU A 463 -30.89 -0.62 4.26
C GLU A 463 -31.22 -1.11 5.67
N PRO A 464 -31.23 -2.41 5.93
CA PRO A 464 -31.71 -2.95 7.20
C PRO A 464 -30.85 -2.51 8.39
N ALA A 465 -29.57 -2.25 8.22
CA ALA A 465 -28.72 -1.74 9.25
C ALA A 465 -29.16 -0.32 9.70
N LEU A 466 -29.44 0.60 8.76
CA LEU A 466 -29.95 1.93 9.09
C LEU A 466 -31.33 1.85 9.76
N ALA A 467 -32.24 1.06 9.20
CA ALA A 467 -33.60 0.91 9.74
C ALA A 467 -33.64 0.36 11.17
N LEU A 468 -32.76 -0.61 11.51
CA LEU A 468 -32.76 -1.27 12.80
C LEU A 468 -31.85 -0.60 13.84
N LEU A 469 -30.73 -0.02 13.42
CA LEU A 469 -29.73 0.57 14.32
C LEU A 469 -29.85 2.09 14.42
N GLY A 470 -30.38 2.77 13.39
CA GLY A 470 -30.57 4.22 13.35
C GLY A 470 -31.81 4.73 14.11
N ASP A 471 -32.53 3.84 14.78
CA ASP A 471 -33.76 4.17 15.51
C ASP A 471 -33.48 5.15 16.66
N ASN A 472 -34.16 6.30 16.64
CA ASN A 472 -34.01 7.35 17.63
C ASN A 472 -34.36 6.88 19.05
N ASP A 473 -35.30 5.96 19.23
CA ASP A 473 -35.65 5.41 20.55
C ASP A 473 -34.50 4.61 21.16
N LYS A 474 -33.62 4.03 20.33
CA LYS A 474 -32.43 3.32 20.81
C LYS A 474 -31.23 4.25 21.01
N LEU A 475 -31.09 5.28 20.18
CA LEU A 475 -29.91 6.15 20.17
C LEU A 475 -30.00 7.34 21.13
N ARG A 476 -31.19 7.92 21.32
CA ARG A 476 -31.39 9.19 22.06
C ARG A 476 -32.27 9.06 23.28
N ASN A 477 -32.92 7.92 23.52
CA ASN A 477 -33.77 7.76 24.70
C ASN A 477 -32.90 7.55 25.95
N PRO A 478 -33.01 8.41 26.98
CA PRO A 478 -32.23 8.28 28.22
C PRO A 478 -32.49 6.98 29.01
N ASP A 479 -33.63 6.33 28.77
CA ASP A 479 -34.00 5.07 29.44
C ASP A 479 -33.34 3.84 28.73
N THR A 480 -32.77 4.02 27.55
CA THR A 480 -32.07 2.93 26.83
C THR A 480 -30.73 2.62 27.53
N ASN A 481 -30.44 1.33 27.68
CA ASN A 481 -29.16 0.93 28.26
C ASN A 481 -27.98 1.46 27.39
N PRO A 482 -27.00 2.18 28.00
CA PRO A 482 -25.84 2.72 27.27
C PRO A 482 -25.07 1.70 26.42
N LEU A 483 -25.10 0.42 26.77
CA LEU A 483 -24.48 -0.65 26.05
C LEU A 483 -25.17 -0.91 24.71
N VAL A 484 -26.52 -0.85 24.67
CA VAL A 484 -27.30 -1.02 23.43
C VAL A 484 -27.04 0.16 22.49
N THR A 485 -27.05 1.39 23.01
CA THR A 485 -26.71 2.59 22.23
C THR A 485 -25.30 2.49 21.62
N THR A 486 -24.32 2.08 22.45
CA THR A 486 -22.94 1.87 21.99
C THR A 486 -22.87 0.82 20.86
N ALA A 487 -23.63 -0.28 21.00
CA ALA A 487 -23.69 -1.34 19.98
C ALA A 487 -24.34 -0.89 18.68
N CYS A 488 -25.40 -0.10 18.74
CA CYS A 488 -26.05 0.49 17.55
C CYS A 488 -25.11 1.44 16.82
N LEU A 489 -24.41 2.35 17.55
CA LEU A 489 -23.44 3.27 16.96
C LEU A 489 -22.27 2.52 16.29
N MET A 490 -21.69 1.55 16.98
CA MET A 490 -20.63 0.71 16.43
C MET A 490 -21.11 -0.08 15.22
N GLY A 491 -22.34 -0.62 15.27
CA GLY A 491 -22.94 -1.35 14.16
C GLY A 491 -23.13 -0.48 12.91
N LEU A 492 -23.56 0.78 13.08
CA LEU A 492 -23.66 1.74 11.96
C LEU A 492 -22.28 2.05 11.37
N GLY A 493 -21.27 2.29 12.22
CA GLY A 493 -19.90 2.52 11.76
C GLY A 493 -19.32 1.34 10.97
N LEU A 494 -19.62 0.10 11.37
CA LEU A 494 -19.17 -1.11 10.66
C LEU A 494 -19.93 -1.34 9.36
N SER A 495 -21.25 -1.13 9.34
CA SER A 495 -22.09 -1.35 8.14
C SER A 495 -21.78 -0.37 7.02
N TYR A 496 -21.53 0.88 7.36
CA TYR A 496 -21.33 1.97 6.41
C TYR A 496 -19.88 2.46 6.33
N ALA A 497 -18.91 1.68 6.81
CA ALA A 497 -17.49 2.03 6.73
C ALA A 497 -17.07 2.38 5.29
N GLY A 498 -16.51 3.59 5.07
CA GLY A 498 -16.06 4.09 3.79
C GLY A 498 -17.17 4.53 2.82
N SER A 499 -18.43 4.57 3.25
CA SER A 499 -19.56 4.90 2.38
C SER A 499 -19.75 6.38 2.07
N ASN A 500 -19.20 7.26 2.91
CA ASN A 500 -19.44 8.73 2.88
C ASN A 500 -20.94 9.10 2.90
N LYS A 501 -21.80 8.32 3.59
CA LYS A 501 -23.24 8.52 3.59
C LYS A 501 -23.65 9.70 4.47
N GLU A 502 -24.05 10.82 3.84
CA GLU A 502 -24.37 12.08 4.51
C GLU A 502 -25.60 11.99 5.41
N ASP A 503 -26.61 11.16 5.07
CA ASP A 503 -27.81 10.97 5.92
C ASP A 503 -27.48 10.58 7.37
N LEU A 504 -26.34 9.90 7.57
CA LEU A 504 -25.89 9.49 8.90
C LEU A 504 -25.35 10.65 9.75
N LEU A 505 -24.98 11.78 9.13
CA LEU A 505 -24.54 12.98 9.86
C LEU A 505 -25.69 13.54 10.72
N GLU A 506 -26.92 13.59 10.21
CA GLU A 506 -28.08 14.06 10.96
C GLU A 506 -28.36 13.24 12.23
N ILE A 507 -27.96 11.95 12.21
CA ILE A 507 -28.14 11.03 13.34
C ILE A 507 -26.98 11.13 14.33
N LEU A 508 -25.74 11.16 13.83
CA LEU A 508 -24.53 10.96 14.64
C LEU A 508 -23.96 12.27 15.22
N LEU A 509 -23.96 13.39 14.47
CA LEU A 509 -23.39 14.66 14.94
C LEU A 509 -24.01 15.19 16.24
N PRO A 510 -25.35 15.15 16.41
CA PRO A 510 -25.96 15.60 17.68
C PRO A 510 -25.56 14.73 18.87
N ILE A 511 -25.19 13.46 18.68
CA ILE A 511 -24.73 12.57 19.77
C ILE A 511 -23.28 12.88 20.16
N ILE A 512 -22.47 13.34 19.22
CA ILE A 512 -21.08 13.73 19.47
C ILE A 512 -21.03 14.99 20.34
N THR A 513 -21.84 15.99 19.98
CA THR A 513 -21.82 17.34 20.59
C THR A 513 -22.62 17.48 21.87
N ASP A 514 -23.56 16.58 22.16
CA ASP A 514 -24.41 16.66 23.34
C ASP A 514 -23.61 16.39 24.64
N SER A 515 -23.42 17.43 25.47
CA SER A 515 -22.68 17.36 26.73
C SER A 515 -23.36 16.50 27.81
N SER A 516 -24.65 16.23 27.66
CA SER A 516 -25.43 15.39 28.59
C SER A 516 -25.19 13.89 28.39
N VAL A 517 -24.61 13.48 27.22
CA VAL A 517 -24.36 12.10 26.87
C VAL A 517 -23.03 11.62 27.46
N GLU A 518 -22.98 10.38 27.94
CA GLU A 518 -21.75 9.75 28.45
C GLU A 518 -20.65 9.73 27.40
N MET A 519 -19.38 10.01 27.78
CA MET A 519 -18.23 10.05 26.89
C MET A 519 -18.07 8.77 26.05
N ARG A 520 -18.44 7.60 26.57
CA ARG A 520 -18.42 6.34 25.83
C ARG A 520 -19.27 6.39 24.56
N ILE A 521 -20.48 6.93 24.67
CA ILE A 521 -21.45 7.03 23.58
C ILE A 521 -20.98 8.08 22.56
N SER A 522 -20.59 9.28 23.04
CA SER A 522 -20.07 10.33 22.14
C SER A 522 -18.81 9.90 21.41
N ALA A 523 -17.87 9.23 22.08
CA ALA A 523 -16.64 8.74 21.48
C ALA A 523 -16.90 7.62 20.46
N MET A 524 -17.89 6.75 20.72
CA MET A 524 -18.26 5.70 19.76
C MET A 524 -18.97 6.30 18.54
N ALA A 525 -19.81 7.32 18.70
CA ALA A 525 -20.39 8.07 17.58
C ALA A 525 -19.30 8.73 16.73
N ALA A 526 -18.31 9.38 17.36
CA ALA A 526 -17.17 10.00 16.67
C ALA A 526 -16.32 8.96 15.91
N LEU A 527 -16.05 7.81 16.53
CA LEU A 527 -15.33 6.72 15.86
C LEU A 527 -16.11 6.17 14.66
N SER A 528 -17.42 6.02 14.80
CA SER A 528 -18.32 5.57 13.72
C SER A 528 -18.34 6.57 12.56
N CYS A 529 -18.41 7.88 12.85
CA CYS A 529 -18.24 8.91 11.82
C CYS A 529 -16.87 8.80 11.14
N GLY A 530 -15.78 8.62 11.90
CA GLY A 530 -14.44 8.43 11.35
C GLY A 530 -14.31 7.22 10.43
N LEU A 531 -15.05 6.13 10.70
CA LEU A 531 -15.12 4.96 9.83
C LEU A 531 -15.97 5.20 8.58
N ILE A 532 -17.14 5.85 8.73
CA ILE A 532 -18.06 6.12 7.61
C ILE A 532 -17.42 7.10 6.61
N PHE A 533 -16.79 8.15 7.14
CA PHE A 533 -16.17 9.23 6.36
C PHE A 533 -14.62 9.13 6.32
N VAL A 534 -14.09 7.93 6.33
CA VAL A 534 -12.64 7.70 6.33
C VAL A 534 -11.98 8.36 5.12
N GLY A 535 -10.94 9.19 5.38
CA GLY A 535 -10.20 9.89 4.33
C GLY A 535 -10.99 10.94 3.56
N SER A 536 -12.13 11.42 4.07
CA SER A 536 -12.95 12.44 3.41
C SER A 536 -12.60 13.87 3.81
N SER A 537 -11.85 14.05 4.91
CA SER A 537 -11.60 15.37 5.53
C SER A 537 -12.91 16.13 5.86
N ASN A 538 -14.03 15.44 6.14
CA ASN A 538 -15.36 16.05 6.31
C ASN A 538 -15.33 17.13 7.40
N PRO A 539 -15.66 18.42 7.05
CA PRO A 539 -15.53 19.54 7.97
C PRO A 539 -16.56 19.50 9.11
N GLU A 540 -17.79 19.02 8.86
CA GLU A 540 -18.84 18.97 9.89
C GLU A 540 -18.49 18.00 11.03
N VAL A 541 -17.94 16.82 10.65
CA VAL A 541 -17.51 15.82 11.63
C VAL A 541 -16.28 16.30 12.40
N SER A 542 -15.29 16.88 11.72
CA SER A 542 -14.09 17.41 12.36
C SER A 542 -14.41 18.55 13.33
N GLU A 543 -15.30 19.48 12.95
CA GLU A 543 -15.78 20.58 13.80
C GLU A 543 -16.52 20.04 15.04
N ALA A 544 -17.40 19.06 14.87
CA ALA A 544 -18.13 18.45 15.97
C ALA A 544 -17.20 17.80 17.00
N ILE A 545 -16.19 17.06 16.53
CA ILE A 545 -15.20 16.42 17.40
C ILE A 545 -14.33 17.46 18.11
N VAL A 546 -13.81 18.45 17.40
CA VAL A 546 -12.95 19.49 17.97
C VAL A 546 -13.74 20.35 18.97
N THR A 547 -14.99 20.71 18.66
CA THR A 547 -15.88 21.42 19.58
C THR A 547 -16.10 20.64 20.88
N THR A 548 -16.28 19.32 20.79
CA THR A 548 -16.42 18.45 21.97
C THR A 548 -15.12 18.39 22.80
N LEU A 549 -13.95 18.43 22.15
CA LEU A 549 -12.65 18.46 22.84
C LEU A 549 -12.35 19.82 23.48
N LEU A 550 -12.93 20.90 22.97
CA LEU A 550 -12.81 22.27 23.51
C LEU A 550 -13.86 22.57 24.61
N ASP A 551 -14.85 21.72 24.81
CA ASP A 551 -15.94 21.97 25.75
C ASP A 551 -15.48 21.85 27.22
N ASP A 552 -15.46 22.97 27.92
CA ASP A 552 -15.08 23.05 29.33
C ASP A 552 -16.01 22.24 30.25
N GLU A 553 -17.29 22.06 29.90
CA GLU A 553 -18.24 21.25 30.66
C GLU A 553 -17.88 19.76 30.64
N ARG A 554 -17.18 19.32 29.61
CA ARG A 554 -16.72 17.93 29.41
C ARG A 554 -15.30 17.65 29.87
N ARG A 555 -14.56 18.64 30.36
CA ARG A 555 -13.14 18.52 30.75
C ARG A 555 -12.84 17.30 31.63
N ASP A 556 -13.69 17.02 32.62
CA ASP A 556 -13.52 15.84 33.47
C ASP A 556 -13.79 14.52 32.74
N GLN A 557 -14.70 14.52 31.77
CA GLN A 557 -15.02 13.35 30.96
C GLN A 557 -13.91 13.02 29.95
N LEU A 558 -13.16 14.04 29.50
CA LEU A 558 -12.00 13.85 28.55
C LEU A 558 -10.86 13.03 29.15
N THR A 559 -10.80 12.88 30.49
CA THR A 559 -9.84 11.98 31.14
C THR A 559 -10.19 10.50 30.98
N SER A 560 -11.37 10.19 30.46
CA SER A 560 -11.84 8.83 30.22
C SER A 560 -11.01 8.10 29.17
N LYS A 561 -10.86 6.78 29.35
CA LYS A 561 -10.25 5.90 28.30
C LYS A 561 -10.95 5.98 26.95
N TRP A 562 -12.22 6.39 26.89
CA TRP A 562 -13.04 6.48 25.68
C TRP A 562 -12.65 7.66 24.77
N THR A 563 -12.08 8.73 25.32
CA THR A 563 -11.61 9.88 24.54
C THR A 563 -10.60 9.48 23.46
N ARG A 564 -9.84 8.41 23.66
CA ARG A 564 -8.90 7.86 22.66
C ARG A 564 -9.60 7.41 21.38
N PHE A 565 -10.83 6.90 21.49
CA PHE A 565 -11.62 6.48 20.32
C PHE A 565 -12.19 7.69 19.57
N MET A 566 -12.52 8.77 20.27
CA MET A 566 -12.87 10.05 19.64
C MET A 566 -11.67 10.62 18.87
N ALA A 567 -10.48 10.60 19.46
CA ALA A 567 -9.24 10.98 18.80
C ALA A 567 -8.94 10.11 17.56
N LEU A 568 -9.19 8.80 17.64
CA LEU A 568 -9.05 7.90 16.49
C LEU A 568 -10.08 8.21 15.39
N GLY A 569 -11.33 8.54 15.77
CA GLY A 569 -12.34 8.99 14.81
C GLY A 569 -11.89 10.21 14.02
N LEU A 570 -11.30 11.21 14.69
CA LEU A 570 -10.71 12.38 14.05
C LEU A 570 -9.54 11.99 13.12
N GLY A 571 -8.63 11.11 13.57
CA GLY A 571 -7.53 10.64 12.76
C GLY A 571 -7.99 9.91 11.48
N LEU A 572 -9.04 9.09 11.57
CA LEU A 572 -9.59 8.37 10.42
C LEU A 572 -10.19 9.30 9.35
N LEU A 573 -10.74 10.45 9.72
CA LEU A 573 -11.24 11.45 8.76
C LEU A 573 -10.14 11.94 7.82
N PHE A 574 -8.91 12.10 8.34
CA PHE A 574 -7.76 12.58 7.59
C PHE A 574 -6.86 11.43 7.08
N PHE A 575 -7.33 10.19 7.12
CA PHE A 575 -6.53 9.03 6.71
C PHE A 575 -6.02 9.17 5.26
N GLY A 576 -4.68 9.20 5.10
CA GLY A 576 -4.02 9.34 3.81
C GLY A 576 -4.05 10.74 3.19
N ARG A 577 -4.51 11.77 3.93
CA ARG A 577 -4.65 13.16 3.43
C ARG A 577 -3.44 14.05 3.63
N GLN A 578 -2.38 13.53 4.19
CA GLN A 578 -1.10 14.20 4.36
C GLN A 578 -1.23 15.62 4.99
N GLU A 579 -0.91 16.67 4.27
CA GLU A 579 -0.86 18.05 4.76
C GLU A 579 -2.24 18.65 5.07
N GLU A 580 -3.35 18.09 4.57
CA GLU A 580 -4.69 18.59 4.88
C GLU A 580 -5.00 18.56 6.38
N VAL A 581 -4.31 17.74 7.17
CA VAL A 581 -4.48 17.65 8.62
C VAL A 581 -3.91 18.88 9.37
N ASP A 582 -3.04 19.68 8.79
CA ASP A 582 -2.29 20.75 9.47
C ASP A 582 -3.21 21.78 10.13
N VAL A 583 -4.32 22.13 9.49
CA VAL A 583 -5.31 23.06 10.05
C VAL A 583 -5.89 22.52 11.37
N ILE A 584 -6.17 21.22 11.42
CA ILE A 584 -6.67 20.57 12.63
C ILE A 584 -5.59 20.49 13.70
N LEU A 585 -4.34 20.21 13.33
CA LEU A 585 -3.21 20.17 14.25
C LEU A 585 -3.01 21.53 14.95
N GLU A 586 -3.12 22.64 14.18
CA GLU A 586 -3.07 23.99 14.77
C GLU A 586 -4.25 24.27 15.72
N THR A 587 -5.46 23.82 15.34
CA THR A 587 -6.64 23.98 16.18
C THR A 587 -6.53 23.18 17.49
N LEU A 588 -5.98 21.96 17.44
CA LEU A 588 -5.77 21.12 18.62
C LEU A 588 -4.78 21.74 19.62
N LYS A 589 -3.86 22.63 19.21
CA LYS A 589 -2.98 23.37 20.12
C LYS A 589 -3.73 24.30 21.07
N ALA A 590 -4.96 24.71 20.69
CA ALA A 590 -5.82 25.54 21.55
C ALA A 590 -6.52 24.73 22.65
N VAL A 591 -6.56 23.41 22.57
CA VAL A 591 -7.19 22.52 23.55
C VAL A 591 -6.29 22.42 24.79
N ASP A 592 -6.71 23.04 25.91
CA ASP A 592 -6.00 22.97 27.19
C ASP A 592 -6.32 21.69 27.96
N HIS A 593 -5.92 20.56 27.40
CA HIS A 593 -6.10 19.24 28.04
C HIS A 593 -4.93 18.28 27.70
N PRO A 594 -4.50 17.37 28.59
CA PRO A 594 -3.43 16.41 28.33
C PRO A 594 -3.67 15.50 27.11
N MET A 595 -4.92 15.33 26.65
CA MET A 595 -5.25 14.56 25.46
C MET A 595 -4.98 15.30 24.14
N SER A 596 -4.68 16.61 24.15
CA SER A 596 -4.42 17.40 22.95
C SER A 596 -3.24 16.85 22.14
N LYS A 597 -2.09 16.65 22.80
CA LYS A 597 -0.88 16.11 22.15
C LYS A 597 -1.09 14.70 21.59
N PRO A 598 -1.59 13.70 22.35
CA PRO A 598 -1.89 12.39 21.80
C PRO A 598 -2.87 12.41 20.63
N THR A 599 -3.89 13.29 20.68
CA THR A 599 -4.86 13.43 19.59
C THR A 599 -4.20 13.98 18.33
N ALA A 600 -3.34 15.00 18.47
CA ALA A 600 -2.61 15.58 17.34
C ALA A 600 -1.68 14.54 16.69
N VAL A 601 -0.88 13.81 17.47
CA VAL A 601 -0.01 12.75 16.94
C VAL A 601 -0.84 11.65 16.26
N LEU A 602 -1.98 11.24 16.83
CA LEU A 602 -2.84 10.22 16.25
C LEU A 602 -3.46 10.68 14.91
N ALA A 603 -3.88 11.94 14.81
CA ALA A 603 -4.39 12.52 13.57
C ALA A 603 -3.28 12.58 12.49
N GLU A 604 -2.09 13.04 12.88
CA GLU A 604 -0.95 13.14 11.98
C GLU A 604 -0.50 11.78 11.44
N ILE A 605 -0.36 10.75 12.29
CA ILE A 605 0.07 9.42 11.84
C ILE A 605 -0.97 8.74 10.93
N CYS A 606 -2.27 9.02 11.13
CA CYS A 606 -3.30 8.57 10.21
C CYS A 606 -3.23 9.29 8.85
N ALA A 607 -2.97 10.59 8.85
CA ALA A 607 -2.86 11.38 7.62
C ALA A 607 -1.67 10.92 6.75
N TRP A 608 -0.55 10.56 7.38
CA TRP A 608 0.66 10.12 6.68
C TRP A 608 0.81 8.59 6.58
N ALA A 609 -0.23 7.82 6.88
CA ALA A 609 -0.19 6.37 6.82
C ALA A 609 0.11 5.85 5.40
N GLY A 610 1.06 4.91 5.29
CA GLY A 610 1.44 4.27 4.03
C GLY A 610 2.25 5.11 3.04
N THR A 611 2.66 6.33 3.42
CA THR A 611 3.40 7.25 2.54
C THR A 611 4.90 6.97 2.46
N GLY A 612 5.48 6.28 3.46
CA GLY A 612 6.93 6.10 3.56
C GLY A 612 7.70 7.39 3.86
N ALA A 613 7.04 8.48 4.31
CA ALA A 613 7.65 9.78 4.56
C ALA A 613 8.73 9.73 5.65
N VAL A 614 10.00 9.79 5.26
CA VAL A 614 11.14 9.65 6.16
C VAL A 614 11.22 10.79 7.18
N LEU A 615 10.86 12.02 6.79
CA LEU A 615 10.84 13.18 7.68
C LEU A 615 9.85 12.98 8.83
N LYS A 616 8.65 12.46 8.54
CA LYS A 616 7.66 12.13 9.56
C LYS A 616 8.13 11.01 10.49
N ILE A 617 8.81 10.00 9.96
CA ILE A 617 9.44 8.96 10.79
C ILE A 617 10.51 9.56 11.72
N GLN A 618 11.31 10.54 11.27
CA GLN A 618 12.30 11.25 12.10
C GLN A 618 11.62 12.05 13.22
N GLU A 619 10.54 12.76 12.94
CA GLU A 619 9.76 13.51 13.93
C GLU A 619 9.19 12.55 15.01
N LEU A 620 8.61 11.43 14.59
CA LEU A 620 8.08 10.41 15.51
C LEU A 620 9.19 9.75 16.36
N LEU A 621 10.37 9.50 15.77
CA LEU A 621 11.54 9.02 16.52
C LEU A 621 12.03 10.06 17.52
N HIS A 622 11.92 11.36 17.23
CA HIS A 622 12.26 12.42 18.18
C HIS A 622 11.35 12.39 19.40
N ILE A 623 10.02 12.22 19.18
CA ILE A 623 9.06 12.04 20.28
C ILE A 623 9.41 10.81 21.13
N CYS A 624 9.81 9.69 20.51
CA CYS A 624 10.22 8.49 21.23
C CYS A 624 11.52 8.67 22.05
N ASN A 625 12.38 9.65 21.70
CA ASN A 625 13.62 9.92 22.40
C ASN A 625 13.48 10.97 23.52
N GLU A 626 12.34 11.62 23.65
CA GLU A 626 12.10 12.55 24.76
C GLU A 626 12.04 11.78 26.07
N HIS A 627 12.86 12.21 27.06
CA HIS A 627 12.81 11.61 28.38
C HIS A 627 11.64 12.12 29.19
N MET A 628 10.87 11.19 29.76
CA MET A 628 9.67 11.51 30.55
C MET A 628 10.05 11.83 31.99
N GLU A 629 9.82 13.06 32.42
CA GLU A 629 9.90 13.39 33.84
C GLU A 629 8.62 12.94 34.58
N GLU A 630 8.76 12.37 35.78
CA GLU A 630 7.66 11.85 36.61
C GLU A 630 6.72 12.95 37.20
N ALA A 631 6.38 13.97 36.43
CA ALA A 631 5.49 15.03 36.89
C ALA A 631 4.02 14.70 36.55
N GLU A 632 3.11 14.89 37.52
CA GLU A 632 1.67 14.60 37.32
C GLU A 632 1.04 15.41 36.14
N GLU A 633 1.64 16.54 35.76
CA GLU A 633 1.19 17.38 34.67
C GLU A 633 1.43 16.76 33.26
N LYS A 634 2.19 15.65 33.17
CA LYS A 634 2.62 15.03 31.89
C LYS A 634 1.96 13.67 31.59
N LYS A 635 0.84 13.35 32.20
CA LYS A 635 0.13 12.06 31.95
C LYS A 635 -0.27 11.80 30.48
N GLY A 636 -0.32 12.82 29.63
CA GLY A 636 -0.60 12.67 28.18
C GLY A 636 0.61 12.21 27.38
N ASP A 637 1.83 12.45 27.83
CA ASP A 637 3.05 12.17 27.07
C ASP A 637 3.29 10.65 26.88
N GLU A 638 2.85 9.81 27.83
CA GLU A 638 2.94 8.34 27.71
C GLU A 638 2.19 7.80 26.49
N LEU A 639 0.98 8.30 26.24
CA LEU A 639 0.19 7.93 25.07
C LEU A 639 0.79 8.46 23.79
N THR A 640 1.34 9.66 23.82
CA THR A 640 2.01 10.31 22.70
C THR A 640 3.16 9.45 22.19
N GLN A 641 4.01 8.95 23.10
CA GLN A 641 5.12 8.05 22.74
C GLN A 641 4.64 6.71 22.18
N ALA A 642 3.60 6.11 22.79
CA ALA A 642 3.03 4.86 22.28
C ALA A 642 2.44 5.04 20.86
N TYR A 643 1.74 6.14 20.62
CA TYR A 643 1.21 6.48 19.30
C TYR A 643 2.33 6.77 18.29
N ALA A 644 3.40 7.44 18.71
CA ALA A 644 4.56 7.67 17.85
C ALA A 644 5.19 6.36 17.36
N VAL A 645 5.31 5.34 18.23
CA VAL A 645 5.80 4.00 17.83
C VAL A 645 4.87 3.34 16.81
N LEU A 646 3.54 3.40 17.02
CA LEU A 646 2.56 2.88 16.07
C LEU A 646 2.57 3.67 14.76
N GLY A 647 2.80 5.00 14.85
CA GLY A 647 2.92 5.90 13.71
C GLY A 647 4.11 5.54 12.81
N ILE A 648 5.26 5.22 13.38
CA ILE A 648 6.43 4.75 12.62
C ILE A 648 6.05 3.50 11.78
N ALA A 649 5.27 2.58 12.35
CA ALA A 649 4.78 1.41 11.62
C ALA A 649 3.78 1.79 10.52
N LEU A 650 2.81 2.67 10.82
CA LEU A 650 1.77 3.07 9.88
C LEU A 650 2.34 3.86 8.69
N VAL A 651 3.26 4.79 8.93
CA VAL A 651 3.90 5.58 7.87
C VAL A 651 4.74 4.69 6.95
N ALA A 652 5.47 3.70 7.50
CA ALA A 652 6.31 2.77 6.74
C ALA A 652 5.54 1.61 6.08
N MET A 653 4.24 1.43 6.40
CA MET A 653 3.44 0.32 5.91
C MET A 653 3.25 0.39 4.40
N GLY A 654 3.40 -0.75 3.72
CA GLY A 654 3.18 -0.85 2.27
C GLY A 654 4.40 -0.53 1.41
N GLU A 655 5.53 -0.14 2.03
CA GLU A 655 6.77 0.20 1.36
C GLU A 655 7.91 -0.69 1.87
N ASP A 656 8.49 -1.54 0.99
CA ASP A 656 9.43 -2.60 1.40
C ASP A 656 10.72 -2.06 2.05
N VAL A 657 11.30 -0.99 1.51
CA VAL A 657 12.52 -0.37 2.05
C VAL A 657 12.23 0.29 3.40
N GLY A 658 11.08 0.97 3.51
CA GLY A 658 10.59 1.57 4.73
C GLY A 658 10.38 0.53 5.83
N GLN A 659 9.76 -0.60 5.52
CA GLN A 659 9.58 -1.71 6.46
C GLN A 659 10.91 -2.25 6.97
N GLU A 660 11.90 -2.48 6.11
CA GLU A 660 13.24 -2.93 6.54
C GLU A 660 13.96 -1.91 7.42
N MET A 661 13.80 -0.64 7.13
CA MET A 661 14.39 0.45 7.93
C MET A 661 13.80 0.47 9.34
N VAL A 662 12.46 0.47 9.45
CA VAL A 662 11.80 0.57 10.76
C VAL A 662 11.98 -0.67 11.64
N LEU A 663 12.18 -1.85 11.06
CA LEU A 663 12.56 -3.06 11.82
C LEU A 663 13.82 -2.85 12.67
N ARG A 664 14.79 -2.10 12.16
CA ARG A 664 16.01 -1.75 12.92
C ARG A 664 15.71 -0.77 14.05
N HIS A 665 14.86 0.23 13.78
CA HIS A 665 14.43 1.19 14.79
C HIS A 665 13.64 0.52 15.90
N PHE A 666 12.73 -0.41 15.59
CA PHE A 666 11.99 -1.16 16.62
C PHE A 666 12.91 -2.00 17.51
N GLY A 667 13.96 -2.61 16.94
CA GLY A 667 14.99 -3.29 17.74
C GLY A 667 15.70 -2.36 18.73
N HIS A 668 15.98 -1.13 18.32
CA HIS A 668 16.58 -0.09 19.17
C HIS A 668 15.59 0.39 20.25
N LEU A 669 14.36 0.75 19.87
CA LEU A 669 13.31 1.19 20.78
C LEU A 669 12.95 0.14 21.83
N MET A 670 12.99 -1.14 21.48
CA MET A 670 12.76 -2.22 22.43
C MET A 670 13.88 -2.33 23.49
N HIS A 671 15.10 -1.98 23.15
CA HIS A 671 16.23 -2.04 24.08
C HIS A 671 16.39 -0.80 24.96
N TYR A 672 16.15 0.38 24.41
CA TYR A 672 16.49 1.65 25.04
C TYR A 672 15.27 2.53 25.32
N GLY A 673 14.08 2.15 24.82
CA GLY A 673 12.86 2.92 25.01
C GLY A 673 12.29 2.83 26.41
N GLU A 674 11.50 3.82 26.78
CA GLU A 674 10.67 3.83 28.00
C GLU A 674 9.68 2.66 28.01
N PRO A 675 9.14 2.24 29.16
CA PRO A 675 8.22 1.10 29.24
C PRO A 675 7.03 1.17 28.27
N ASN A 676 6.43 2.36 28.09
CA ASN A 676 5.29 2.54 27.19
C ASN A 676 5.67 2.33 25.71
N ILE A 677 6.87 2.77 25.32
CA ILE A 677 7.44 2.52 23.99
C ILE A 677 7.64 1.03 23.78
N ARG A 678 8.28 0.34 24.74
CA ARG A 678 8.54 -1.10 24.68
C ARG A 678 7.26 -1.92 24.57
N ARG A 679 6.16 -1.51 25.24
CA ARG A 679 4.85 -2.16 25.13
C ARG A 679 4.20 -2.00 23.77
N ALA A 680 4.43 -0.86 23.08
CA ALA A 680 3.88 -0.59 21.76
C ALA A 680 4.64 -1.30 20.61
N VAL A 681 5.96 -1.55 20.77
CA VAL A 681 6.81 -2.12 19.72
C VAL A 681 6.29 -3.46 19.16
N PRO A 682 5.85 -4.45 19.94
CA PRO A 682 5.35 -5.70 19.39
C PRO A 682 4.14 -5.52 18.47
N LEU A 683 3.22 -4.62 18.83
CA LEU A 683 2.06 -4.29 18.00
C LEU A 683 2.49 -3.60 16.70
N ALA A 684 3.44 -2.68 16.77
CA ALA A 684 4.01 -2.03 15.59
C ALA A 684 4.63 -3.05 14.61
N LEU A 685 5.34 -4.05 15.12
CA LEU A 685 5.86 -5.17 14.32
C LEU A 685 4.74 -5.99 13.64
N GLY A 686 3.61 -6.19 14.31
CA GLY A 686 2.44 -6.84 13.72
C GLY A 686 1.80 -6.01 12.61
N LEU A 687 1.76 -4.68 12.76
CA LEU A 687 1.15 -3.76 11.80
C LEU A 687 1.95 -3.64 10.49
N ILE A 688 3.28 -3.71 10.52
CA ILE A 688 4.09 -3.63 9.29
C ILE A 688 4.02 -4.90 8.43
N SER A 689 3.55 -6.03 8.96
CA SER A 689 3.55 -7.30 8.25
C SER A 689 2.31 -8.16 8.53
N PRO A 690 1.07 -7.63 8.41
CA PRO A 690 -0.13 -8.39 8.63
C PRO A 690 -0.28 -9.47 7.55
N SER A 691 -0.66 -10.70 7.96
CA SER A 691 -0.82 -11.86 7.06
C SER A 691 0.43 -12.22 6.25
N ASN A 692 1.60 -11.77 6.69
CA ASN A 692 2.89 -12.01 6.04
C ASN A 692 3.94 -12.50 7.06
N PRO A 693 4.02 -13.79 7.35
CA PRO A 693 4.87 -14.35 8.40
C PRO A 693 6.36 -14.39 8.01
N GLN A 694 6.98 -13.21 7.87
CA GLN A 694 8.42 -13.07 7.65
C GLN A 694 9.22 -13.64 8.83
N MET A 695 10.26 -14.43 8.54
CA MET A 695 11.06 -15.09 9.58
C MET A 695 11.72 -14.12 10.56
N LYS A 696 12.22 -12.98 10.09
CA LYS A 696 12.83 -11.94 10.95
C LYS A 696 11.84 -11.43 12.02
N ILE A 697 10.61 -11.14 11.61
CA ILE A 697 9.55 -10.63 12.51
C ILE A 697 9.07 -11.75 13.43
N TYR A 698 8.84 -12.95 12.88
CA TYR A 698 8.46 -14.13 13.64
C TYR A 698 9.44 -14.43 14.80
N ASP A 699 10.74 -14.50 14.52
CA ASP A 699 11.76 -14.79 15.52
C ASP A 699 11.85 -13.68 16.59
N THR A 700 11.63 -12.43 16.20
CA THR A 700 11.61 -11.29 17.11
C THR A 700 10.40 -11.33 18.04
N LEU A 701 9.20 -11.52 17.51
CA LEU A 701 7.98 -11.66 18.30
C LEU A 701 8.00 -12.89 19.21
N SER A 702 8.58 -14.00 18.74
CA SER A 702 8.79 -15.20 19.56
C SER A 702 9.66 -14.95 20.79
N ARG A 703 10.64 -14.07 20.70
CA ARG A 703 11.43 -13.64 21.87
C ARG A 703 10.63 -12.75 22.82
N TYR A 704 9.90 -11.77 22.26
CA TYR A 704 9.11 -10.81 23.05
C TYR A 704 7.91 -11.47 23.73
N SER A 705 7.37 -12.56 23.17
CA SER A 705 6.28 -13.33 23.81
C SER A 705 6.67 -14.00 25.14
N HIS A 706 7.93 -13.94 25.54
CA HIS A 706 8.45 -14.42 26.83
C HIS A 706 9.05 -13.28 27.66
N ASP A 707 8.73 -12.02 27.35
CA ASP A 707 9.21 -10.86 28.11
C ASP A 707 8.69 -10.88 29.56
N ASN A 708 9.43 -10.27 30.47
CA ASN A 708 9.04 -10.14 31.89
C ASN A 708 7.88 -9.17 32.09
N ASP A 709 7.69 -8.18 31.20
CA ASP A 709 6.54 -7.30 31.17
C ASP A 709 5.37 -8.03 30.48
N SER A 710 4.29 -8.27 31.23
CA SER A 710 3.11 -8.99 30.71
C SER A 710 2.46 -8.27 29.53
N ASP A 711 2.48 -6.93 29.49
CA ASP A 711 1.89 -6.14 28.40
C ASP A 711 2.69 -6.32 27.12
N VAL A 712 4.03 -6.35 27.20
CA VAL A 712 4.90 -6.66 26.07
C VAL A 712 4.62 -8.08 25.54
N ALA A 713 4.51 -9.06 26.42
CA ALA A 713 4.25 -10.45 26.06
C ALA A 713 2.86 -10.61 25.41
N ILE A 714 1.82 -10.02 25.97
CA ILE A 714 0.44 -10.03 25.45
C ILE A 714 0.39 -9.39 24.05
N ASN A 715 1.01 -8.22 23.87
CA ASN A 715 1.05 -7.53 22.58
C ASN A 715 1.86 -8.30 21.54
N ALA A 716 2.92 -9.00 21.94
CA ALA A 716 3.67 -9.88 21.05
C ALA A 716 2.87 -11.11 20.60
N ILE A 717 2.11 -11.74 21.50
CA ILE A 717 1.20 -12.84 21.16
C ILE A 717 0.12 -12.38 20.20
N PHE A 718 -0.40 -11.21 20.43
CA PHE A 718 -1.36 -10.57 19.54
C PHE A 718 -0.78 -10.28 18.14
N ALA A 719 0.37 -9.65 18.09
CA ALA A 719 1.07 -9.38 16.84
C ALA A 719 1.34 -10.67 16.04
N MET A 720 1.59 -11.80 16.74
CA MET A 720 1.69 -13.10 16.08
C MET A 720 0.36 -13.56 15.45
N GLY A 721 -0.78 -13.27 16.10
CA GLY A 721 -2.10 -13.50 15.51
C GLY A 721 -2.29 -12.69 14.23
N LEU A 722 -1.90 -11.40 14.24
CA LEU A 722 -1.92 -10.53 13.06
C LEU A 722 -1.04 -11.05 11.92
N LEU A 723 0.19 -11.44 12.27
CA LEU A 723 1.19 -11.97 11.33
C LEU A 723 0.72 -13.26 10.66
N GLY A 724 0.02 -14.10 11.41
CA GLY A 724 -0.45 -15.41 10.98
C GLY A 724 -1.84 -15.43 10.35
N ALA A 725 -2.60 -14.33 10.41
CA ALA A 725 -3.99 -14.29 9.97
C ALA A 725 -4.15 -14.79 8.52
N GLY A 726 -4.96 -15.84 8.31
CA GLY A 726 -5.24 -16.40 7.00
C GLY A 726 -4.09 -17.21 6.36
N THR A 727 -2.91 -17.33 7.00
CA THR A 727 -1.73 -17.98 6.39
C THR A 727 -1.62 -19.48 6.66
N ASN A 728 -2.36 -20.02 7.63
CA ASN A 728 -2.26 -21.42 8.09
C ASN A 728 -0.81 -21.88 8.37
N ASN A 729 0.00 -21.00 8.95
CA ASN A 729 1.41 -21.26 9.20
C ASN A 729 1.63 -22.26 10.33
N ALA A 730 2.15 -23.44 9.99
CA ALA A 730 2.35 -24.54 10.94
C ALA A 730 3.36 -24.22 12.08
N ARG A 731 4.40 -23.41 11.80
CA ARG A 731 5.40 -23.01 12.81
C ARG A 731 4.78 -22.07 13.84
N LEU A 732 4.00 -21.10 13.37
CA LEU A 732 3.27 -20.16 14.23
C LEU A 732 2.24 -20.91 15.10
N ALA A 733 1.46 -21.81 14.50
CA ALA A 733 0.51 -22.67 15.24
C ALA A 733 1.20 -23.54 16.30
N GLN A 734 2.39 -24.04 16.03
CA GLN A 734 3.19 -24.81 16.99
C GLN A 734 3.68 -23.92 18.15
N LEU A 735 4.17 -22.72 17.86
CA LEU A 735 4.62 -21.75 18.87
C LEU A 735 3.48 -21.34 19.78
N LEU A 736 2.31 -21.01 19.23
CA LEU A 736 1.13 -20.63 20.03
C LEU A 736 0.68 -21.78 20.97
N ARG A 737 0.77 -23.05 20.54
CA ARG A 737 0.52 -24.19 21.44
C ARG A 737 1.56 -24.29 22.57
N GLN A 738 2.83 -24.02 22.27
CA GLN A 738 3.88 -23.98 23.30
C GLN A 738 3.64 -22.85 24.30
N LEU A 739 3.22 -21.66 23.83
CA LEU A 739 2.84 -20.53 24.66
C LEU A 739 1.61 -20.85 25.53
N ALA A 740 0.60 -21.58 25.00
CA ALA A 740 -0.53 -22.03 25.80
C ALA A 740 -0.10 -22.93 26.97
N SER A 741 0.88 -23.81 26.73
CA SER A 741 1.46 -24.63 27.80
C SER A 741 2.32 -23.81 28.77
N PHE A 742 3.02 -22.79 28.32
CA PHE A 742 3.84 -21.88 29.13
C PHE A 742 2.99 -21.02 30.04
N TYR A 743 1.98 -20.36 29.49
CA TYR A 743 1.08 -19.43 30.22
C TYR A 743 -0.11 -20.10 30.93
N HIS A 744 -0.05 -21.42 31.18
CA HIS A 744 -1.17 -22.17 31.80
C HIS A 744 -1.67 -21.60 33.14
N ARG A 745 -0.85 -20.82 33.89
CA ARG A 745 -1.19 -20.18 35.14
C ARG A 745 -1.59 -18.72 35.02
N ASP A 746 -1.20 -18.06 33.94
CA ASP A 746 -1.53 -16.67 33.69
C ASP A 746 -2.76 -16.61 32.79
N GLN A 747 -3.88 -16.17 33.38
CA GLN A 747 -5.17 -16.19 32.72
C GLN A 747 -5.29 -15.16 31.59
N GLU A 748 -4.58 -14.04 31.66
CA GLU A 748 -4.63 -12.97 30.67
C GLU A 748 -3.82 -13.37 29.43
N SER A 749 -2.58 -13.77 29.61
CA SER A 749 -1.74 -14.26 28.52
C SER A 749 -2.32 -15.50 27.87
N LEU A 750 -2.89 -16.45 28.66
CA LEU A 750 -3.52 -17.64 28.09
C LEU A 750 -4.76 -17.32 27.26
N PHE A 751 -5.59 -16.37 27.72
CA PHE A 751 -6.74 -15.89 26.97
C PHE A 751 -6.30 -15.33 25.61
N MET A 752 -5.24 -14.51 25.61
CA MET A 752 -4.67 -13.94 24.38
C MET A 752 -4.13 -15.02 23.44
N VAL A 753 -3.42 -16.01 23.96
CA VAL A 753 -2.92 -17.15 23.16
C VAL A 753 -4.07 -17.90 22.50
N ARG A 754 -5.18 -18.15 23.22
CA ARG A 754 -6.35 -18.82 22.66
C ARG A 754 -7.00 -18.01 21.53
N ILE A 755 -7.08 -16.70 21.67
CA ILE A 755 -7.58 -15.82 20.61
C ILE A 755 -6.63 -15.85 19.41
N ALA A 756 -5.32 -15.70 19.61
CA ALA A 756 -4.33 -15.74 18.55
C ALA A 756 -4.30 -17.09 17.79
N GLN A 757 -4.60 -18.21 18.44
CA GLN A 757 -4.75 -19.53 17.80
C GLN A 757 -5.92 -19.59 16.81
N GLY A 758 -6.93 -18.74 16.97
CA GLY A 758 -8.07 -18.63 16.06
C GLY A 758 -7.87 -17.63 14.94
N ASP A 759 -6.62 -17.21 14.63
CA ASP A 759 -6.27 -16.15 13.69
C ASP A 759 -6.93 -14.79 13.99
N ALA A 760 -7.41 -14.62 15.24
CA ALA A 760 -8.12 -13.44 15.65
C ALA A 760 -7.20 -12.47 16.40
N LYS A 761 -7.45 -11.23 16.17
CA LYS A 761 -6.71 -10.05 16.59
C LYS A 761 -7.14 -9.58 17.96
N SER A 762 -6.25 -9.08 18.77
CA SER A 762 -6.49 -8.69 20.14
C SER A 762 -6.93 -7.25 20.32
N PHE A 763 -7.68 -7.01 21.28
CA PHE A 763 -7.57 -5.96 22.31
C PHE A 763 -8.44 -6.35 23.49
N ILE A 764 -7.94 -6.18 24.73
CA ILE A 764 -8.77 -5.93 25.91
C ILE A 764 -9.01 -7.11 26.83
N THR A 765 -8.42 -6.97 27.98
CA THR A 765 -8.61 -7.76 29.20
C THR A 765 -9.76 -7.27 30.07
N SER A 766 -10.61 -6.35 29.60
CA SER A 766 -11.68 -5.70 30.38
C SER A 766 -13.06 -5.89 29.74
N ASP A 767 -14.02 -5.19 30.25
CA ASP A 767 -15.44 -5.12 29.94
C ASP A 767 -15.81 -4.70 28.49
N SER A 768 -14.83 -4.42 27.65
CA SER A 768 -15.02 -3.87 26.31
C SER A 768 -14.55 -4.81 25.18
N HIS A 769 -14.66 -6.12 25.36
CA HIS A 769 -14.20 -7.16 24.39
C HIS A 769 -14.84 -7.02 23.01
N TYR A 770 -16.07 -6.48 22.93
CA TYR A 770 -16.81 -6.29 21.68
C TYR A 770 -16.09 -5.36 20.69
N LEU A 771 -15.18 -4.50 21.16
CA LEU A 771 -14.35 -3.66 20.27
C LEU A 771 -13.48 -4.47 19.31
N LEU A 772 -13.25 -5.75 19.62
CA LEU A 772 -12.54 -6.67 18.73
C LEU A 772 -13.23 -6.77 17.34
N TYR A 773 -14.52 -6.59 17.27
CA TYR A 773 -15.28 -6.69 16.02
C TYR A 773 -15.02 -5.56 15.03
N PHE A 774 -14.35 -4.48 15.41
CA PHE A 774 -13.83 -3.53 14.41
C PHE A 774 -12.87 -4.18 13.40
N LEU A 775 -12.26 -5.30 13.75
CA LEU A 775 -11.40 -6.07 12.86
C LEU A 775 -12.13 -6.70 11.67
N VAL A 776 -13.46 -6.83 11.76
CA VAL A 776 -14.28 -7.33 10.65
C VAL A 776 -14.14 -6.45 9.41
N THR A 777 -13.89 -5.14 9.57
CA THR A 777 -13.63 -4.25 8.45
C THR A 777 -12.33 -4.58 7.71
N ALA A 778 -11.35 -5.21 8.39
CA ALA A 778 -10.08 -5.64 7.82
C ALA A 778 -10.10 -7.10 7.34
N MET A 779 -11.18 -7.85 7.58
CA MET A 779 -11.32 -9.23 7.14
C MET A 779 -11.66 -9.26 5.65
N HIS A 780 -10.64 -9.48 4.82
CA HIS A 780 -10.78 -9.53 3.37
C HIS A 780 -9.91 -10.67 2.82
N PRO A 781 -10.52 -11.82 2.47
CA PRO A 781 -9.75 -12.93 1.94
C PRO A 781 -9.20 -12.59 0.55
N ARG A 782 -7.93 -12.91 0.31
CA ARG A 782 -7.33 -12.81 -1.02
C ARG A 782 -7.59 -14.10 -1.79
N PHE A 783 -8.40 -14.02 -2.80
CA PHE A 783 -8.80 -15.14 -3.63
C PHE A 783 -8.94 -14.73 -5.10
N LEU A 784 -9.02 -15.72 -5.98
CA LEU A 784 -9.42 -15.57 -7.36
C LEU A 784 -10.56 -16.52 -7.66
N VAL A 785 -11.69 -15.97 -8.02
CA VAL A 785 -12.83 -16.70 -8.60
C VAL A 785 -13.06 -16.17 -10.00
N THR A 786 -12.96 -17.04 -10.98
CA THR A 786 -13.19 -16.70 -12.39
C THR A 786 -14.65 -16.97 -12.77
N LEU A 787 -15.24 -16.01 -13.46
CA LEU A 787 -16.62 -16.02 -13.91
C LEU A 787 -16.68 -15.96 -15.44
N GLY A 788 -17.67 -16.60 -16.03
CA GLY A 788 -18.02 -16.37 -17.44
C GLY A 788 -18.75 -15.03 -17.64
N GLU A 789 -19.06 -14.67 -18.87
CA GLU A 789 -19.88 -13.47 -19.19
C GLU A 789 -21.32 -13.56 -18.60
N ASP A 790 -21.78 -14.77 -18.28
CA ASP A 790 -23.05 -15.06 -17.60
C ASP A 790 -22.92 -15.00 -16.05
N LEU A 791 -21.84 -14.48 -15.53
CA LEU A 791 -21.50 -14.38 -14.11
C LEU A 791 -21.49 -15.72 -13.34
N LYS A 792 -21.49 -16.84 -14.05
CA LYS A 792 -21.37 -18.16 -13.41
C LYS A 792 -19.91 -18.54 -13.22
N PRO A 793 -19.57 -19.28 -12.13
CA PRO A 793 -18.22 -19.77 -11.92
C PRO A 793 -17.69 -20.57 -13.12
N LEU A 794 -16.55 -20.16 -13.64
CA LEU A 794 -15.85 -20.79 -14.76
C LEU A 794 -14.49 -21.31 -14.26
N LYS A 795 -14.26 -22.61 -14.39
CA LYS A 795 -12.97 -23.20 -13.99
C LYS A 795 -11.96 -23.06 -15.11
N VAL A 796 -10.83 -22.44 -14.82
CA VAL A 796 -9.69 -22.29 -15.73
C VAL A 796 -8.40 -22.59 -14.99
N ASN A 797 -7.36 -22.96 -15.73
CA ASN A 797 -6.03 -23.15 -15.16
C ASN A 797 -5.30 -21.81 -15.07
N VAL A 798 -4.70 -21.57 -13.92
CA VAL A 798 -3.91 -20.36 -13.63
C VAL A 798 -2.55 -20.74 -13.05
N ARG A 799 -1.55 -19.93 -13.37
CA ARG A 799 -0.23 -19.99 -12.75
C ARG A 799 -0.23 -19.01 -11.57
N VAL A 800 0.03 -19.51 -10.38
CA VAL A 800 0.15 -18.69 -9.16
C VAL A 800 1.59 -18.68 -8.72
N GLY A 801 2.18 -17.50 -8.57
CA GLY A 801 3.57 -17.32 -8.17
C GLY A 801 3.79 -15.96 -7.48
N GLN A 802 5.02 -15.74 -7.01
CA GLN A 802 5.39 -14.47 -6.38
C GLN A 802 5.36 -13.34 -7.41
N ALA A 803 4.73 -12.23 -7.06
CA ALA A 803 4.66 -11.04 -7.90
C ALA A 803 6.06 -10.45 -8.12
N VAL A 804 6.34 -10.05 -9.36
CA VAL A 804 7.56 -9.34 -9.73
C VAL A 804 7.15 -8.16 -10.60
N ASP A 805 7.42 -6.97 -10.12
CA ASP A 805 7.23 -5.75 -10.90
C ASP A 805 8.59 -5.34 -11.49
N VAL A 806 8.69 -5.39 -12.83
CA VAL A 806 9.89 -4.99 -13.54
C VAL A 806 9.57 -3.73 -14.32
N VAL A 807 10.05 -2.60 -13.81
CA VAL A 807 9.93 -1.29 -14.44
C VAL A 807 11.11 -1.05 -15.36
N GLY A 808 10.88 -0.45 -16.53
CA GLY A 808 11.94 -0.02 -17.46
C GLY A 808 12.55 -1.11 -18.32
N GLN A 809 11.96 -2.31 -18.41
CA GLN A 809 12.38 -3.33 -19.38
C GLN A 809 11.57 -3.29 -20.66
N ALA A 810 12.25 -3.28 -21.80
CA ALA A 810 11.61 -3.44 -23.10
C ALA A 810 11.07 -4.87 -23.29
N GLY A 811 9.90 -4.99 -23.93
CA GLY A 811 9.24 -6.27 -24.19
C GLY A 811 8.13 -6.59 -23.17
N ARG A 812 7.71 -7.86 -23.10
CA ARG A 812 6.67 -8.32 -22.17
C ARG A 812 7.33 -8.69 -20.83
N PRO A 813 7.19 -7.86 -19.79
CA PRO A 813 7.83 -8.13 -18.51
C PRO A 813 7.22 -9.38 -17.87
N LYS A 814 8.03 -10.14 -17.11
CA LYS A 814 7.53 -11.21 -16.27
C LYS A 814 6.80 -10.56 -15.08
N THR A 815 5.58 -11.00 -14.81
CA THR A 815 4.77 -10.51 -13.69
C THR A 815 4.83 -11.45 -12.49
N ILE A 816 5.22 -12.73 -12.69
CA ILE A 816 5.34 -13.73 -11.62
C ILE A 816 6.63 -14.58 -11.74
N THR A 817 7.10 -15.09 -10.60
CA THR A 817 8.21 -16.06 -10.51
C THR A 817 7.85 -17.24 -9.60
N GLY A 818 8.46 -18.41 -9.83
CA GLY A 818 8.28 -19.59 -8.97
C GLY A 818 6.85 -20.11 -8.94
N TRP A 819 6.14 -20.09 -10.04
CA TRP A 819 4.71 -20.41 -10.13
C TRP A 819 4.39 -21.89 -10.00
N GLN A 820 3.16 -22.16 -9.55
CA GLN A 820 2.49 -23.45 -9.61
C GLN A 820 1.19 -23.31 -10.40
N THR A 821 0.89 -24.31 -11.25
CA THR A 821 -0.41 -24.33 -11.94
C THR A 821 -1.49 -24.89 -11.03
N GLN A 822 -2.57 -24.16 -10.90
CA GLN A 822 -3.76 -24.52 -10.12
C GLN A 822 -5.02 -24.25 -10.96
N SER A 823 -6.12 -24.95 -10.65
CA SER A 823 -7.43 -24.66 -11.26
C SER A 823 -8.20 -23.70 -10.36
N THR A 824 -8.85 -22.70 -10.95
CA THR A 824 -9.69 -21.75 -10.20
C THR A 824 -10.93 -22.45 -9.63
N PRO A 825 -11.46 -22.00 -8.48
CA PRO A 825 -11.03 -20.88 -7.64
C PRO A 825 -9.78 -21.19 -6.79
N VAL A 826 -8.95 -20.20 -6.54
CA VAL A 826 -7.70 -20.33 -5.77
C VAL A 826 -7.60 -19.26 -4.68
N VAL A 827 -6.88 -19.56 -3.60
CA VAL A 827 -6.50 -18.57 -2.57
C VAL A 827 -5.09 -18.06 -2.88
N LEU A 828 -4.90 -16.74 -2.80
CA LEU A 828 -3.62 -16.07 -3.04
C LEU A 828 -2.97 -15.70 -1.70
N ALA A 829 -1.73 -16.10 -1.49
CA ALA A 829 -0.95 -15.65 -0.33
C ALA A 829 -0.44 -14.21 -0.52
N TYR A 830 0.10 -13.62 0.54
CA TYR A 830 0.72 -12.29 0.46
C TYR A 830 1.83 -12.26 -0.59
N GLY A 831 1.80 -11.25 -1.45
CA GLY A 831 2.80 -11.10 -2.54
C GLY A 831 2.62 -12.08 -3.71
N GLU A 832 1.63 -12.98 -3.70
CA GLU A 832 1.32 -13.84 -4.84
C GLU A 832 0.40 -13.14 -5.85
N ARG A 833 0.60 -13.49 -7.11
CA ARG A 833 -0.20 -13.05 -8.25
C ARG A 833 -0.54 -14.24 -9.14
N ALA A 834 -1.69 -14.21 -9.79
CA ALA A 834 -2.12 -15.24 -10.73
C ALA A 834 -2.02 -14.75 -12.18
N GLU A 835 -1.75 -15.66 -13.11
CA GLU A 835 -1.84 -15.46 -14.57
C GLU A 835 -2.59 -16.62 -15.20
N LEU A 836 -3.32 -16.37 -16.30
CA LEU A 836 -3.92 -17.47 -17.08
C LEU A 836 -2.80 -18.36 -17.66
N GLU A 837 -3.02 -19.68 -17.61
CA GLU A 837 -2.04 -20.64 -18.14
C GLU A 837 -1.97 -20.63 -19.65
N ASP A 838 -3.11 -20.47 -20.31
CA ASP A 838 -3.26 -20.44 -21.77
C ASP A 838 -4.03 -19.19 -22.22
N GLU A 839 -4.15 -19.02 -23.53
CA GLU A 839 -4.82 -17.89 -24.16
C GLU A 839 -6.25 -18.21 -24.62
N GLU A 840 -6.86 -19.27 -24.11
CA GLU A 840 -8.26 -19.65 -24.44
C GLU A 840 -9.23 -18.56 -24.00
N TYR A 841 -8.94 -17.92 -22.87
CA TYR A 841 -9.75 -16.84 -22.30
C TYR A 841 -8.95 -15.55 -22.17
N ILE A 842 -9.64 -14.42 -22.29
CA ILE A 842 -9.12 -13.08 -22.06
C ILE A 842 -9.77 -12.56 -20.78
N SER A 843 -8.95 -12.07 -19.84
CA SER A 843 -9.44 -11.43 -18.63
C SER A 843 -9.92 -10.01 -18.93
N LEU A 844 -11.07 -9.62 -18.40
CA LEU A 844 -11.55 -8.24 -18.43
C LEU A 844 -10.87 -7.40 -17.35
N ASN A 845 -10.27 -8.00 -16.32
CA ASN A 845 -9.48 -7.31 -15.33
C ASN A 845 -7.98 -7.42 -15.63
N SER A 846 -7.26 -6.34 -15.42
CA SER A 846 -5.80 -6.29 -15.59
C SER A 846 -5.06 -7.19 -14.59
N THR A 847 -5.63 -7.35 -13.38
CA THR A 847 -5.09 -8.18 -12.31
C THR A 847 -6.04 -9.34 -12.01
N LEU A 848 -5.54 -10.57 -12.04
CA LEU A 848 -6.33 -11.75 -11.70
C LEU A 848 -6.41 -11.92 -10.18
N GLU A 849 -7.31 -11.15 -9.55
CA GLU A 849 -7.58 -11.21 -8.12
C GLU A 849 -9.05 -10.80 -7.83
N GLY A 850 -9.69 -11.43 -6.86
CA GLY A 850 -11.09 -11.23 -6.51
C GLY A 850 -12.03 -11.95 -7.50
N LEU A 851 -13.12 -11.30 -7.90
CA LEU A 851 -14.05 -11.77 -8.91
C LEU A 851 -13.60 -11.24 -10.27
N VAL A 852 -13.32 -12.15 -11.19
CA VAL A 852 -12.78 -11.78 -12.52
C VAL A 852 -13.62 -12.42 -13.63
N ILE A 853 -14.17 -11.58 -14.49
CA ILE A 853 -14.93 -12.03 -15.67
C ILE A 853 -13.95 -12.34 -16.80
N LEU A 854 -14.14 -13.50 -17.39
CA LEU A 854 -13.38 -13.98 -18.53
C LEU A 854 -14.25 -14.03 -19.77
N LYS A 855 -13.71 -13.55 -20.90
CA LYS A 855 -14.28 -13.71 -22.24
C LYS A 855 -13.54 -14.77 -23.01
N LYS A 856 -14.26 -15.51 -23.85
CA LYS A 856 -13.61 -16.46 -24.76
C LYS A 856 -12.80 -15.70 -25.80
N ASN A 857 -11.53 -16.09 -25.99
CA ASN A 857 -10.66 -15.47 -26.97
C ASN A 857 -11.12 -15.85 -28.40
N PRO A 858 -11.53 -14.91 -29.26
CA PRO A 858 -11.97 -15.20 -30.61
C PRO A 858 -10.84 -15.71 -31.51
N ASP A 859 -9.59 -15.38 -31.19
CA ASP A 859 -8.40 -15.75 -31.96
C ASP A 859 -7.80 -17.10 -31.51
N TRP A 860 -8.41 -17.77 -30.53
CA TRP A 860 -7.93 -19.06 -30.03
C TRP A 860 -8.26 -20.22 -31.00
N GLU A 861 -7.23 -20.74 -31.66
CA GLU A 861 -7.34 -21.89 -32.58
C GLU A 861 -7.26 -23.28 -31.90
N GLY A 862 -7.16 -23.33 -30.57
CA GLY A 862 -6.91 -24.54 -29.80
C GLY A 862 -5.41 -24.87 -29.67
N ALA A 863 -5.04 -25.55 -28.55
CA ALA A 863 -3.68 -26.08 -28.44
C ALA A 863 -3.45 -27.15 -29.55
N LYS A 864 -2.53 -26.86 -30.48
CA LYS A 864 -2.08 -27.83 -31.50
C LYS A 864 -1.27 -28.93 -30.87
#